data_28135deb1c572f0fed885e63d51c7458
#
_entry.id   28135deb1c572f0fed885e63d51c7458
#
_cell.length_a   1.000
_cell.length_b   1.000
_cell.length_c   1.000
_cell.angle_alpha   90.00
_cell.angle_beta   90.00
_cell.angle_gamma   90.00
#
_symmetry.space_group_name_H-M   'P 1'
#
loop_
_entity.id
_entity.type
_entity.pdbx_description
1 polymer ?
#
loop_
_entity_poly.entity_id
_entity_poly.type
_entity_poly.pdbx_seq_one_letter_code
_entity_poly.pdbx_strand_id
1 'polypeptide(L)'
;MTQDNTAPEPEAGRRAPLRDRDDLSIYWDNHLRVAFEQSAPHDLPAMVEASLAHVTMLRETKALPEPRADRLLRGLLTLWQRWGDAEPSEDWRPRVASHPFDGSVEDPYYYLEQQLAAACGISTSDLDVQLARSRNDLDAGVFRMILRRGILDLAEILLQTVRDLEDVAARTTDALLIGHTHRRPAQPTTIAHVLSGLAEAMLSQAEELLSVYDEMNVSPLGSAAFTGTDIAIDAQRVADLLGFSSSFTASYEAVAGAEHFMRLAGLHARIASTGARWARVLQEWMNLGWVRMPDEFTQGSSIMPQKKNPVVLEHLVSMSGAANGEANAVFTTIAAGWYEDSNNATTDVQKHLWSSTERIIRFVRLLDGLTLEIEPADLPSDEDIVRSGATTTAVAEALAGQSVPWRSAHDVVGTLFRQGDPTTWSVDQVEEALAGAGIDDDGPLRDLVLSSGRDPRRILEREQPGSPGRQAIAVALQHAEQRERSLSAQFQERRRLLTDARERLLGTVTDLVGTASAPCTLSVIGNANLDVIVHAATTFPPAGTEQIVPEIEVRLGGSAAIAAQRAAQLGLAARLTAKVGDDASGRMVRALAETEGLVLDLISAPSEGSGLTVAAEEEGSERSFLSSLGAMGTFTAEDVPPEALQARYVLLSGYFLLPELQGASAASLLREAQRSGATTAVDTGHPDGGWSDDFRDELFEQVLPHTDIVLPNESELRGLTDLEDVEDAARDLAVRSGALVVAKLGAEGGLLCDGEELHRVTAPEVKVRDTTGAGDGFNAVFLEALSRGMRAREALETAVATASQLVALDPQERDQHLRSLRG
;
A
#
# COMPACT_ATOMS: atom_id res chain seq x y z
N MET A 1 37.00 -36.69 38.79
CA MET A 1 35.60 -36.20 38.86
C MET A 1 35.55 -34.82 38.16
N THR A 2 35.44 -34.86 36.87
CA THR A 2 35.23 -33.67 36.02
C THR A 2 33.73 -33.61 35.79
N GLN A 3 33.10 -32.60 36.37
CA GLN A 3 31.71 -32.25 36.02
C GLN A 3 31.67 -31.67 34.59
N ASP A 4 31.03 -32.41 33.74
CA ASP A 4 30.64 -32.02 32.41
C ASP A 4 29.49 -30.99 32.57
N ASN A 5 29.80 -29.73 32.43
CA ASN A 5 28.85 -28.62 32.49
C ASN A 5 28.60 -28.12 31.05
N THR A 6 28.05 -28.97 30.22
CA THR A 6 27.51 -28.54 28.93
C THR A 6 26.10 -28.03 29.18
N ALA A 7 25.99 -26.70 29.41
CA ALA A 7 24.76 -26.00 29.16
C ALA A 7 24.41 -26.17 27.67
N PRO A 8 23.15 -26.42 27.30
CA PRO A 8 22.78 -26.48 25.89
C PRO A 8 23.11 -25.11 25.29
N GLU A 9 23.82 -25.12 24.15
CA GLU A 9 23.97 -23.90 23.33
C GLU A 9 22.58 -23.36 23.05
N PRO A 10 22.35 -22.04 23.25
CA PRO A 10 21.08 -21.44 22.87
C PRO A 10 20.89 -21.64 21.38
N GLU A 11 19.72 -22.10 20.95
CA GLU A 11 19.32 -22.11 19.55
C GLU A 11 19.61 -20.70 18.98
N ALA A 12 20.48 -20.65 17.99
CA ALA A 12 20.93 -19.37 17.40
C ALA A 12 19.71 -18.58 16.92
N GLY A 13 19.53 -17.37 17.44
CA GLY A 13 18.54 -16.42 17.00
C GLY A 13 17.20 -16.35 17.78
N ARG A 14 16.89 -17.30 18.68
CA ARG A 14 15.64 -17.24 19.47
C ARG A 14 15.88 -16.77 20.90
N ARG A 15 15.29 -15.61 21.24
CA ARG A 15 15.13 -15.18 22.64
C ARG A 15 13.66 -15.27 23.05
N ALA A 16 13.39 -15.41 24.35
CA ALA A 16 12.04 -15.31 24.88
C ALA A 16 11.40 -13.95 24.49
N PRO A 17 10.10 -13.91 24.22
CA PRO A 17 9.38 -12.66 24.00
C PRO A 17 9.69 -11.63 25.09
N LEU A 18 9.68 -10.33 24.74
CA LEU A 18 10.04 -9.26 25.68
C LEU A 18 9.22 -9.29 26.98
N ARG A 19 7.94 -9.67 26.89
CA ARG A 19 7.02 -9.83 28.03
C ARG A 19 7.43 -10.89 29.04
N ASP A 20 8.25 -11.86 28.62
CA ASP A 20 8.68 -12.99 29.44
C ASP A 20 10.12 -12.81 29.99
N ARG A 21 10.68 -11.58 29.87
CA ARG A 21 12.03 -11.27 30.35
C ARG A 21 11.99 -10.50 31.67
N ASP A 22 12.84 -10.93 32.58
CA ASP A 22 13.05 -10.22 33.86
C ASP A 22 13.98 -9.00 33.70
N ASP A 23 14.75 -8.93 32.58
CA ASP A 23 15.68 -7.85 32.25
C ASP A 23 15.40 -7.25 30.88
N LEU A 24 15.52 -5.92 30.77
CA LEU A 24 15.42 -5.20 29.51
C LEU A 24 16.78 -5.25 28.79
N SER A 25 16.80 -5.83 27.59
CA SER A 25 17.95 -5.71 26.70
C SER A 25 17.87 -4.36 25.97
N ILE A 26 18.70 -3.39 26.37
CA ILE A 26 18.75 -2.05 25.75
C ILE A 26 18.94 -2.16 24.23
N TYR A 27 19.77 -3.09 23.77
CA TYR A 27 20.01 -3.30 22.33
C TYR A 27 18.75 -3.75 21.61
N TRP A 28 18.05 -4.75 22.16
CA TRP A 28 16.83 -5.29 21.56
C TRP A 28 15.67 -4.28 21.59
N ASP A 29 15.47 -3.62 22.72
CA ASP A 29 14.31 -2.73 22.91
C ASP A 29 14.48 -1.36 22.25
N ASN A 30 15.70 -0.80 22.27
CA ASN A 30 15.93 0.54 21.74
C ASN A 30 16.41 0.58 20.29
N HIS A 31 17.08 -0.48 19.81
CA HIS A 31 17.67 -0.48 18.48
C HIS A 31 16.99 -1.49 17.55
N LEU A 32 17.03 -2.80 17.89
CA LEU A 32 16.49 -3.82 16.99
C LEU A 32 14.98 -3.69 16.76
N ARG A 33 14.20 -3.36 17.81
CA ARG A 33 12.77 -3.08 17.65
C ARG A 33 12.52 -1.98 16.61
N VAL A 34 13.20 -0.83 16.77
CA VAL A 34 13.01 0.31 15.87
C VAL A 34 13.45 -0.02 14.45
N ALA A 35 14.58 -0.71 14.30
CA ALA A 35 15.07 -1.14 12.99
C ALA A 35 14.08 -2.11 12.32
N PHE A 36 13.61 -3.12 13.05
CA PHE A 36 12.65 -4.10 12.56
C PHE A 36 11.32 -3.45 12.13
N GLU A 37 10.71 -2.65 13.01
CA GLU A 37 9.43 -2.00 12.73
C GLU A 37 9.49 -1.02 11.54
N GLN A 38 10.64 -0.42 11.29
CA GLN A 38 10.87 0.45 10.13
C GLN A 38 11.13 -0.33 8.84
N SER A 39 11.85 -1.45 8.91
CA SER A 39 12.32 -2.16 7.72
C SER A 39 11.37 -3.27 7.25
N ALA A 40 10.76 -4.02 8.17
CA ALA A 40 9.93 -5.18 7.85
C ALA A 40 8.82 -4.90 6.82
N PRO A 41 8.08 -3.76 6.86
CA PRO A 41 7.07 -3.46 5.86
C PRO A 41 7.60 -3.29 4.43
N HIS A 42 8.85 -2.86 4.28
CA HIS A 42 9.51 -2.71 2.99
C HIS A 42 10.20 -4.01 2.55
N ASP A 43 10.94 -4.64 3.46
CA ASP A 43 11.84 -5.76 3.16
C ASP A 43 11.09 -7.07 2.91
N LEU A 44 10.09 -7.41 3.74
CA LEU A 44 9.43 -8.72 3.69
C LEU A 44 8.81 -9.06 2.33
N PRO A 45 8.05 -8.17 1.65
CA PRO A 45 7.54 -8.47 0.32
C PRO A 45 8.64 -8.74 -0.71
N ALA A 46 9.70 -7.93 -0.70
CA ALA A 46 10.82 -8.08 -1.62
C ALA A 46 11.68 -9.33 -1.30
N MET A 47 11.86 -9.68 -0.03
CA MET A 47 12.54 -10.91 0.40
C MET A 47 11.79 -12.17 -0.05
N VAL A 48 10.45 -12.16 -0.01
CA VAL A 48 9.63 -13.28 -0.52
C VAL A 48 9.79 -13.39 -2.03
N GLU A 49 9.71 -12.29 -2.78
CA GLU A 49 9.91 -12.26 -4.23
C GLU A 49 11.31 -12.78 -4.64
N ALA A 50 12.35 -12.30 -3.95
CA ALA A 50 13.72 -12.76 -4.16
C ALA A 50 13.90 -14.23 -3.82
N SER A 51 13.23 -14.73 -2.76
CA SER A 51 13.29 -16.13 -2.34
C SER A 51 12.54 -17.06 -3.30
N LEU A 52 11.41 -16.63 -3.87
CA LEU A 52 10.71 -17.36 -4.94
C LEU A 52 11.63 -17.57 -6.15
N ALA A 53 12.30 -16.51 -6.62
CA ALA A 53 13.23 -16.59 -7.75
C ALA A 53 14.44 -17.49 -7.43
N HIS A 54 14.99 -17.37 -6.22
CA HIS A 54 16.14 -18.16 -5.78
C HIS A 54 15.82 -19.66 -5.68
N VAL A 55 14.72 -20.05 -5.02
CA VAL A 55 14.32 -21.46 -4.87
C VAL A 55 13.90 -22.05 -6.21
N THR A 56 13.29 -21.27 -7.12
CA THR A 56 12.99 -21.67 -8.49
C THR A 56 14.29 -22.06 -9.21
N MET A 57 15.31 -21.21 -9.15
CA MET A 57 16.62 -21.47 -9.75
C MET A 57 17.29 -22.70 -9.15
N LEU A 58 17.28 -22.87 -7.82
CA LEU A 58 17.84 -24.05 -7.14
C LEU A 58 17.18 -25.37 -7.59
N ARG A 59 15.86 -25.33 -7.84
CA ARG A 59 15.11 -26.46 -8.39
C ARG A 59 15.51 -26.76 -9.84
N GLU A 60 15.57 -25.73 -10.69
CA GLU A 60 15.92 -25.83 -12.11
C GLU A 60 17.36 -26.34 -12.31
N THR A 61 18.32 -25.89 -11.50
CA THR A 61 19.71 -26.34 -11.52
C THR A 61 19.92 -27.68 -10.80
N LYS A 62 18.88 -28.24 -10.17
CA LYS A 62 18.94 -29.45 -9.32
C LYS A 62 19.90 -29.34 -8.11
N ALA A 63 20.27 -28.13 -7.72
CA ALA A 63 21.00 -27.86 -6.49
C ALA A 63 20.16 -28.22 -5.25
N LEU A 64 18.83 -28.08 -5.34
CA LEU A 64 17.88 -28.55 -4.33
C LEU A 64 16.96 -29.63 -4.94
N PRO A 65 16.76 -30.79 -4.27
CA PRO A 65 15.84 -31.83 -4.72
C PRO A 65 14.40 -31.32 -4.88
N GLU A 66 13.73 -31.75 -5.96
CA GLU A 66 12.38 -31.26 -6.34
C GLU A 66 11.37 -31.27 -5.17
N PRO A 67 11.21 -32.37 -4.36
CA PRO A 67 10.22 -32.36 -3.29
C PRO A 67 10.49 -31.32 -2.18
N ARG A 68 11.77 -30.99 -1.93
CA ARG A 68 12.16 -29.96 -0.96
C ARG A 68 11.95 -28.57 -1.54
N ALA A 69 12.34 -28.34 -2.80
CA ALA A 69 12.10 -27.09 -3.50
C ALA A 69 10.60 -26.78 -3.64
N ASP A 70 9.79 -27.79 -4.04
CA ASP A 70 8.35 -27.62 -4.20
C ASP A 70 7.65 -27.23 -2.89
N ARG A 71 8.08 -27.83 -1.77
CA ARG A 71 7.57 -27.44 -0.44
C ARG A 71 7.88 -25.98 -0.12
N LEU A 72 9.13 -25.54 -0.32
CA LEU A 72 9.51 -24.13 -0.10
C LEU A 72 8.76 -23.18 -1.02
N LEU A 73 8.61 -23.53 -2.31
CA LEU A 73 7.86 -22.68 -3.26
C LEU A 73 6.39 -22.52 -2.86
N ARG A 74 5.72 -23.57 -2.37
CA ARG A 74 4.35 -23.49 -1.84
C ARG A 74 4.28 -22.58 -0.61
N GLY A 75 5.19 -22.76 0.35
CA GLY A 75 5.27 -21.89 1.52
C GLY A 75 5.52 -20.42 1.16
N LEU A 76 6.45 -20.16 0.22
CA LEU A 76 6.74 -18.82 -0.28
C LEU A 76 5.55 -18.21 -1.04
N LEU A 77 4.79 -18.99 -1.83
CA LEU A 77 3.55 -18.51 -2.45
C LEU A 77 2.52 -18.09 -1.38
N THR A 78 2.40 -18.86 -0.30
CA THR A 78 1.51 -18.50 0.83
C THR A 78 1.93 -17.16 1.45
N LEU A 79 3.23 -16.94 1.66
CA LEU A 79 3.73 -15.67 2.17
C LEU A 79 3.60 -14.54 1.14
N TRP A 80 3.77 -14.83 -0.16
CA TRP A 80 3.54 -13.87 -1.23
C TRP A 80 2.10 -13.34 -1.23
N GLN A 81 1.12 -14.22 -1.05
CA GLN A 81 -0.28 -13.86 -0.97
C GLN A 81 -0.60 -12.97 0.25
N ARG A 82 0.14 -13.12 1.34
CA ARG A 82 0.00 -12.28 2.54
C ARG A 82 0.66 -10.91 2.39
N TRP A 83 1.82 -10.84 1.73
CA TRP A 83 2.70 -9.65 1.76
C TRP A 83 3.05 -9.10 0.39
N GLY A 84 2.98 -9.91 -0.66
CA GLY A 84 3.55 -9.60 -1.97
C GLY A 84 2.71 -8.69 -2.86
N ASP A 85 1.38 -8.70 -2.72
CA ASP A 85 0.46 -7.90 -3.55
C ASP A 85 0.28 -6.45 -3.07
N ALA A 86 0.97 -6.08 -2.00
CA ALA A 86 0.98 -4.70 -1.56
C ALA A 86 1.83 -3.85 -2.52
N GLU A 87 1.24 -3.41 -3.64
CA GLU A 87 1.81 -2.28 -4.36
C GLU A 87 1.92 -1.09 -3.41
N PRO A 88 3.02 -0.31 -3.48
CA PRO A 88 3.13 0.93 -2.72
C PRO A 88 1.88 1.78 -2.96
N SER A 89 1.35 2.42 -1.93
CA SER A 89 0.33 3.44 -2.11
C SER A 89 0.85 4.53 -3.05
N GLU A 90 -0.05 5.34 -3.63
CA GLU A 90 0.35 6.50 -4.43
C GLU A 90 1.37 7.42 -3.73
N ASP A 91 1.39 7.41 -2.39
CA ASP A 91 2.36 8.15 -1.56
C ASP A 91 3.65 7.36 -1.28
N TRP A 92 3.87 6.24 -1.94
CA TRP A 92 5.02 5.35 -1.73
C TRP A 92 5.17 4.85 -0.27
N ARG A 93 4.05 4.72 0.45
CA ARG A 93 4.00 4.15 1.80
C ARG A 93 3.74 2.66 1.72
N PRO A 94 4.39 1.85 2.57
CA PRO A 94 4.09 0.42 2.64
C PRO A 94 2.61 0.22 2.98
N ARG A 95 1.90 -0.59 2.18
CA ARG A 95 0.50 -0.95 2.46
C ARG A 95 0.36 -2.09 3.47
N VAL A 96 1.44 -2.79 3.74
CA VAL A 96 1.45 -3.92 4.68
C VAL A 96 1.30 -3.42 6.10
N ALA A 97 0.41 -4.07 6.86
CA ALA A 97 0.24 -3.81 8.29
C ALA A 97 1.58 -3.91 9.04
N SER A 98 1.72 -3.14 10.10
CA SER A 98 2.90 -3.20 10.97
C SER A 98 3.14 -4.64 11.42
N HIS A 99 4.36 -5.12 11.25
CA HIS A 99 4.79 -6.38 11.85
C HIS A 99 5.27 -6.06 13.27
N PRO A 100 4.56 -6.49 14.32
CA PRO A 100 4.98 -6.18 15.69
C PRO A 100 6.27 -6.92 16.01
N PHE A 101 7.22 -6.20 16.57
CA PHE A 101 8.45 -6.79 17.09
C PHE A 101 8.17 -7.41 18.46
N ASP A 102 8.14 -8.75 18.55
CA ASP A 102 7.91 -9.49 19.79
C ASP A 102 9.19 -9.88 20.52
N GLY A 103 10.35 -9.58 19.93
CA GLY A 103 11.66 -9.92 20.48
C GLY A 103 12.04 -11.40 20.32
N SER A 104 11.31 -12.19 19.55
CA SER A 104 11.64 -13.59 19.26
C SER A 104 12.75 -13.72 18.22
N VAL A 105 12.91 -12.73 17.35
CA VAL A 105 13.93 -12.64 16.29
C VAL A 105 14.57 -11.26 16.27
N GLU A 106 15.79 -11.17 15.72
CA GLU A 106 16.54 -9.91 15.70
C GLU A 106 16.21 -9.02 14.51
N ASP A 107 15.72 -9.57 13.38
CA ASP A 107 15.51 -8.83 12.13
C ASP A 107 14.44 -9.47 11.21
N PRO A 108 14.03 -8.78 10.11
CA PRO A 108 13.02 -9.27 9.18
C PRO A 108 13.39 -10.59 8.49
N TYR A 109 14.68 -10.88 8.27
CA TYR A 109 15.09 -12.11 7.62
C TYR A 109 14.76 -13.34 8.49
N TYR A 110 15.14 -13.34 9.79
CA TYR A 110 14.78 -14.44 10.69
C TYR A 110 13.28 -14.54 10.94
N TYR A 111 12.57 -13.41 10.88
CA TYR A 111 11.12 -13.42 10.90
C TYR A 111 10.54 -14.13 9.67
N LEU A 112 11.07 -13.85 8.47
CA LEU A 112 10.70 -14.55 7.24
C LEU A 112 10.94 -16.06 7.36
N GLU A 113 12.11 -16.48 7.88
CA GLU A 113 12.40 -17.91 8.07
C GLU A 113 11.40 -18.60 8.99
N GLN A 114 11.03 -17.98 10.11
CA GLN A 114 10.01 -18.52 11.00
C GLN A 114 8.65 -18.67 10.31
N GLN A 115 8.22 -17.63 9.60
CA GLN A 115 6.95 -17.66 8.88
C GLN A 115 6.96 -18.67 7.74
N LEU A 116 8.08 -18.83 7.03
CA LEU A 116 8.25 -19.82 5.97
C LEU A 116 8.25 -21.24 6.53
N ALA A 117 8.94 -21.50 7.63
CA ALA A 117 8.95 -22.79 8.30
C ALA A 117 7.53 -23.21 8.72
N ALA A 118 6.76 -22.26 9.29
CA ALA A 118 5.37 -22.48 9.64
C ALA A 118 4.50 -22.76 8.40
N ALA A 119 4.66 -21.97 7.32
CA ALA A 119 3.94 -22.18 6.07
C ALA A 119 4.28 -23.51 5.37
N CYS A 120 5.50 -24.04 5.59
CA CYS A 120 5.95 -25.33 5.06
C CYS A 120 5.62 -26.51 5.97
N GLY A 121 5.18 -26.28 7.22
CA GLY A 121 4.97 -27.32 8.24
C GLY A 121 6.25 -28.05 8.65
N ILE A 122 7.40 -27.34 8.69
CA ILE A 122 8.73 -27.90 9.05
C ILE A 122 9.43 -27.05 10.11
N SER A 123 10.49 -27.60 10.72
CA SER A 123 11.36 -26.82 11.59
C SER A 123 12.21 -25.81 10.82
N THR A 124 12.58 -24.69 11.43
CA THR A 124 13.55 -23.74 10.87
C THR A 124 14.89 -24.39 10.55
N SER A 125 15.31 -25.43 11.32
CA SER A 125 16.52 -26.21 11.03
C SER A 125 16.47 -27.00 9.72
N ASP A 126 15.29 -27.25 9.18
CA ASP A 126 15.06 -28.00 7.94
C ASP A 126 14.82 -27.10 6.72
N LEU A 127 14.94 -25.77 6.88
CA LEU A 127 14.82 -24.81 5.79
C LEU A 127 16.09 -24.79 4.91
N ASP A 128 15.87 -24.93 3.60
CA ASP A 128 16.95 -24.82 2.60
C ASP A 128 16.89 -23.49 1.81
N VAL A 129 16.05 -22.54 2.21
CA VAL A 129 15.84 -21.29 1.47
C VAL A 129 17.12 -20.47 1.34
N GLN A 130 18.08 -20.68 2.23
CA GLN A 130 19.37 -20.00 2.25
C GLN A 130 20.51 -20.80 1.59
N LEU A 131 20.21 -21.94 0.99
CA LEU A 131 21.23 -22.75 0.29
C LEU A 131 21.89 -21.90 -0.81
N ALA A 132 23.23 -21.80 -0.80
CA ALA A 132 24.03 -21.03 -1.75
C ALA A 132 23.76 -19.50 -1.76
N ARG A 133 23.16 -18.94 -0.69
CA ARG A 133 22.84 -17.51 -0.53
C ARG A 133 23.32 -17.02 0.84
N SER A 134 23.68 -15.75 0.93
CA SER A 134 23.93 -15.04 2.21
C SER A 134 22.83 -14.01 2.45
N ARG A 135 22.77 -13.45 3.65
CA ARG A 135 22.02 -12.21 3.87
C ARG A 135 22.60 -11.04 3.09
N ASN A 136 23.93 -11.01 2.92
CA ASN A 136 24.64 -9.92 2.24
C ASN A 136 24.10 -9.71 0.82
N ASP A 137 24.03 -10.77 0.00
CA ASP A 137 23.52 -10.64 -1.38
C ASP A 137 21.98 -10.54 -1.41
N LEU A 138 21.27 -11.15 -0.44
CA LEU A 138 19.83 -11.01 -0.32
C LEU A 138 19.45 -9.54 -0.02
N ASP A 139 20.00 -8.95 1.04
CA ASP A 139 19.70 -7.59 1.47
C ASP A 139 20.10 -6.57 0.38
N ALA A 140 21.30 -6.71 -0.22
CA ALA A 140 21.71 -5.88 -1.35
C ALA A 140 20.73 -5.98 -2.55
N GLY A 141 20.17 -7.17 -2.82
CA GLY A 141 19.17 -7.38 -3.86
C GLY A 141 17.83 -6.74 -3.51
N VAL A 142 17.35 -6.96 -2.29
CA VAL A 142 16.09 -6.43 -1.77
C VAL A 142 16.08 -4.91 -1.79
N PHE A 143 17.14 -4.25 -1.31
CA PHE A 143 17.24 -2.79 -1.33
C PHE A 143 17.18 -2.23 -2.77
N ARG A 144 17.87 -2.87 -3.72
CA ARG A 144 17.79 -2.50 -5.14
C ARG A 144 16.38 -2.69 -5.71
N MET A 145 15.70 -3.79 -5.36
CA MET A 145 14.31 -4.05 -5.79
C MET A 145 13.33 -3.01 -5.28
N ILE A 146 13.47 -2.57 -4.04
CA ILE A 146 12.62 -1.53 -3.43
C ILE A 146 12.90 -0.18 -4.10
N LEU A 147 14.17 0.26 -4.12
CA LEU A 147 14.53 1.60 -4.57
C LEU A 147 14.30 1.81 -6.08
N ARG A 148 14.51 0.79 -6.94
CA ARG A 148 14.23 0.93 -8.38
C ARG A 148 12.75 1.17 -8.68
N ARG A 149 11.81 0.67 -7.84
CA ARG A 149 10.38 0.99 -7.94
C ARG A 149 10.14 2.45 -7.59
N GLY A 150 10.71 2.94 -6.48
CA GLY A 150 10.62 4.35 -6.09
C GLY A 150 11.19 5.30 -7.15
N ILE A 151 12.26 4.89 -7.85
CA ILE A 151 12.80 5.65 -8.99
C ILE A 151 11.79 5.77 -10.13
N LEU A 152 11.08 4.68 -10.48
CA LEU A 152 10.07 4.70 -11.54
C LEU A 152 8.86 5.58 -11.16
N ASP A 153 8.44 5.55 -9.91
CA ASP A 153 7.33 6.37 -9.41
C ASP A 153 7.71 7.85 -9.41
N LEU A 154 8.92 8.18 -8.97
CA LEU A 154 9.44 9.55 -9.02
C LEU A 154 9.58 10.06 -10.46
N ALA A 155 10.07 9.21 -11.38
CA ALA A 155 10.23 9.58 -12.79
C ALA A 155 8.90 9.92 -13.45
N GLU A 156 7.86 9.14 -13.18
CA GLU A 156 6.51 9.37 -13.72
C GLU A 156 5.97 10.75 -13.32
N ILE A 157 6.08 11.08 -12.02
CA ILE A 157 5.59 12.35 -11.48
C ILE A 157 6.45 13.52 -11.97
N LEU A 158 7.78 13.34 -12.03
CA LEU A 158 8.69 14.37 -12.50
C LEU A 158 8.44 14.72 -13.98
N LEU A 159 8.20 13.72 -14.83
CA LEU A 159 7.88 13.92 -16.23
C LEU A 159 6.46 14.49 -16.42
N GLN A 160 5.50 14.15 -15.55
CA GLN A 160 4.20 14.82 -15.53
C GLN A 160 4.38 16.30 -15.23
N THR A 161 5.15 16.66 -14.21
CA THR A 161 5.45 18.06 -13.87
C THR A 161 6.08 18.82 -15.05
N VAL A 162 6.93 18.16 -15.83
CA VAL A 162 7.52 18.79 -17.04
C VAL A 162 6.41 19.11 -18.05
N ARG A 163 5.49 18.18 -18.35
CA ARG A 163 4.34 18.43 -19.26
C ARG A 163 3.49 19.60 -18.80
N ASP A 164 3.21 19.65 -17.51
CA ASP A 164 2.37 20.68 -16.91
C ASP A 164 3.07 22.05 -16.92
N LEU A 165 4.39 22.12 -16.73
CA LEU A 165 5.20 23.29 -16.92
C LEU A 165 5.17 23.80 -18.38
N GLU A 166 5.22 22.88 -19.35
CA GLU A 166 5.13 23.21 -20.78
C GLU A 166 3.76 23.79 -21.13
N ASP A 167 2.68 23.22 -20.60
CA ASP A 167 1.30 23.69 -20.81
C ASP A 167 1.10 25.10 -20.23
N VAL A 168 1.62 25.37 -19.02
CA VAL A 168 1.56 26.71 -18.41
C VAL A 168 2.44 27.69 -19.20
N ALA A 169 3.62 27.28 -19.64
CA ALA A 169 4.50 28.10 -20.46
C ALA A 169 3.83 28.47 -21.79
N ALA A 170 3.18 27.53 -22.48
CA ALA A 170 2.49 27.79 -23.75
C ALA A 170 1.41 28.86 -23.64
N ARG A 171 0.67 28.91 -22.52
CA ARG A 171 -0.41 29.92 -22.29
C ARG A 171 0.08 31.24 -21.70
N THR A 172 1.37 31.38 -21.35
CA THR A 172 1.93 32.57 -20.70
C THR A 172 3.09 33.23 -21.48
N THR A 173 3.19 32.94 -22.76
CA THR A 173 4.26 33.48 -23.65
C THR A 173 4.28 35.01 -23.73
N ASP A 174 3.15 35.66 -23.57
CA ASP A 174 3.02 37.13 -23.61
C ASP A 174 2.93 37.77 -22.21
N ALA A 175 3.02 36.99 -21.15
CA ALA A 175 3.01 37.46 -19.76
C ALA A 175 4.37 38.03 -19.38
N LEU A 176 4.58 39.33 -19.72
CA LEU A 176 5.80 40.07 -19.46
C LEU A 176 6.04 40.27 -17.96
N LEU A 177 7.29 40.09 -17.56
CA LEU A 177 7.79 40.31 -16.20
C LEU A 177 9.06 41.13 -16.22
N ILE A 178 9.41 41.72 -15.06
CA ILE A 178 10.73 42.26 -14.82
C ILE A 178 11.62 41.11 -14.32
N GLY A 179 12.55 40.65 -15.15
CA GLY A 179 13.56 39.66 -14.74
C GLY A 179 14.58 40.28 -13.77
N HIS A 180 14.99 39.51 -12.76
CA HIS A 180 15.88 39.94 -11.70
C HIS A 180 17.21 39.17 -11.70
N THR A 181 18.31 39.89 -11.48
CA THR A 181 19.60 39.30 -11.04
C THR A 181 20.00 39.99 -9.75
N HIS A 182 20.59 39.25 -8.82
CA HIS A 182 20.97 39.79 -7.48
C HIS A 182 19.83 40.54 -6.76
N ARG A 183 18.58 40.15 -7.01
CA ARG A 183 17.35 40.81 -6.50
C ARG A 183 17.16 42.25 -6.99
N ARG A 184 17.76 42.58 -8.13
CA ARG A 184 17.57 43.88 -8.79
C ARG A 184 16.95 43.68 -10.17
N PRO A 185 16.11 44.61 -10.64
CA PRO A 185 15.63 44.63 -12.01
C PRO A 185 16.79 44.52 -13.01
N ALA A 186 16.66 43.67 -14.01
CA ALA A 186 17.71 43.41 -14.99
C ALA A 186 17.22 43.58 -16.44
N GLN A 187 16.39 42.65 -16.90
CA GLN A 187 15.86 42.66 -18.26
C GLN A 187 14.41 42.23 -18.27
N PRO A 188 13.58 42.63 -19.29
CA PRO A 188 12.26 42.05 -19.47
C PRO A 188 12.37 40.58 -19.75
N THR A 189 11.40 39.80 -19.26
CA THR A 189 11.25 38.35 -19.51
C THR A 189 9.77 37.99 -19.54
N THR A 190 9.44 36.69 -19.68
CA THR A 190 8.05 36.20 -19.59
C THR A 190 7.96 35.06 -18.58
N ILE A 191 6.76 34.79 -18.08
CA ILE A 191 6.48 33.60 -17.26
C ILE A 191 6.94 32.35 -18.02
N ALA A 192 6.54 32.20 -19.30
CA ALA A 192 6.93 31.10 -20.17
C ALA A 192 8.44 30.85 -20.22
N HIS A 193 9.23 31.92 -20.33
CA HIS A 193 10.70 31.80 -20.36
C HIS A 193 11.29 31.26 -19.08
N VAL A 194 10.77 31.64 -17.93
CA VAL A 194 11.21 31.12 -16.64
C VAL A 194 10.80 29.65 -16.46
N LEU A 195 9.56 29.30 -16.85
CA LEU A 195 9.06 27.92 -16.76
C LEU A 195 9.77 26.98 -17.73
N SER A 196 10.09 27.40 -18.94
CA SER A 196 10.88 26.59 -19.87
C SER A 196 12.28 26.28 -19.32
N GLY A 197 12.88 27.21 -18.59
CA GLY A 197 14.15 26.97 -17.89
C GLY A 197 14.04 25.96 -16.73
N LEU A 198 12.92 25.97 -16.00
CA LEU A 198 12.65 24.99 -14.96
C LEU A 198 12.41 23.59 -15.55
N ALA A 199 11.63 23.50 -16.65
CA ALA A 199 11.38 22.23 -17.36
C ALA A 199 12.68 21.60 -17.85
N GLU A 200 13.60 22.40 -18.44
CA GLU A 200 14.92 21.95 -18.88
C GLU A 200 15.76 21.35 -17.72
N ALA A 201 15.73 22.01 -16.55
CA ALA A 201 16.43 21.50 -15.37
C ALA A 201 15.84 20.16 -14.89
N MET A 202 14.51 20.01 -14.90
CA MET A 202 13.84 18.77 -14.51
C MET A 202 14.04 17.63 -15.51
N LEU A 203 14.04 17.92 -16.80
CA LEU A 203 14.41 16.94 -17.85
C LEU A 203 15.82 16.40 -17.66
N SER A 204 16.79 17.26 -17.35
CA SER A 204 18.15 16.83 -17.07
C SER A 204 18.25 15.96 -15.82
N GLN A 205 17.41 16.21 -14.81
CA GLN A 205 17.30 15.38 -13.60
C GLN A 205 16.62 14.02 -13.91
N ALA A 206 15.63 14.00 -14.79
CA ALA A 206 15.00 12.76 -15.24
C ALA A 206 15.96 11.87 -16.04
N GLU A 207 16.83 12.45 -16.90
CA GLU A 207 17.89 11.73 -17.60
C GLU A 207 18.89 11.09 -16.61
N GLU A 208 19.27 11.81 -15.57
CA GLU A 208 20.15 11.26 -14.53
C GLU A 208 19.44 10.17 -13.71
N LEU A 209 18.13 10.34 -13.43
CA LEU A 209 17.33 9.33 -12.74
C LEU A 209 17.27 8.01 -13.53
N LEU A 210 17.20 8.08 -14.87
CA LEU A 210 17.30 6.92 -15.74
C LEU A 210 18.65 6.21 -15.60
N SER A 211 19.75 6.97 -15.54
CA SER A 211 21.10 6.42 -15.33
C SER A 211 21.26 5.78 -13.96
N VAL A 212 20.66 6.36 -12.91
CA VAL A 212 20.67 5.79 -11.55
C VAL A 212 19.83 4.49 -11.51
N TYR A 213 18.69 4.46 -12.21
CA TYR A 213 17.89 3.24 -12.35
C TYR A 213 18.72 2.11 -13.00
N ASP A 214 19.40 2.38 -14.10
CA ASP A 214 20.17 1.36 -14.83
C ASP A 214 21.31 0.79 -13.99
N GLU A 215 21.96 1.59 -13.15
CA GLU A 215 22.95 1.14 -12.18
C GLU A 215 22.32 0.31 -11.04
N MET A 216 21.17 0.75 -10.53
CA MET A 216 20.41 0.03 -9.51
C MET A 216 19.89 -1.31 -10.03
N ASN A 217 19.61 -1.42 -11.33
CA ASN A 217 18.98 -2.59 -11.96
C ASN A 217 19.96 -3.69 -12.38
N VAL A 218 21.03 -3.88 -11.59
CA VAL A 218 21.99 -5.00 -11.70
C VAL A 218 21.84 -5.88 -10.46
N SER A 219 21.59 -7.18 -10.66
CA SER A 219 21.34 -8.14 -9.56
C SER A 219 22.64 -8.50 -8.82
N PRO A 220 22.70 -8.38 -7.48
CA PRO A 220 23.81 -8.88 -6.67
C PRO A 220 23.62 -10.34 -6.26
N LEU A 221 22.43 -10.93 -6.50
CA LEU A 221 22.06 -12.25 -6.03
C LEU A 221 22.87 -13.35 -6.69
N GLY A 222 23.45 -14.23 -5.85
CA GLY A 222 24.42 -15.25 -6.26
C GLY A 222 25.86 -14.93 -5.88
N SER A 223 26.14 -13.70 -5.37
CA SER A 223 27.45 -13.34 -4.81
C SER A 223 27.72 -14.05 -3.48
N ALA A 224 26.70 -14.61 -2.84
CA ALA A 224 26.71 -15.12 -1.48
C ALA A 224 27.25 -14.06 -0.49
N ALA A 225 28.16 -14.39 0.41
CA ALA A 225 28.75 -13.38 1.28
C ALA A 225 29.52 -12.28 0.50
N PHE A 226 30.35 -12.68 -0.46
CA PHE A 226 31.09 -11.83 -1.43
C PHE A 226 32.00 -12.65 -2.37
N THR A 227 32.16 -13.97 -2.18
CA THR A 227 33.07 -14.83 -2.95
C THR A 227 32.35 -15.80 -3.88
N GLY A 228 31.00 -15.76 -3.93
CA GLY A 228 30.21 -16.77 -4.61
C GLY A 228 30.11 -18.07 -3.81
N THR A 229 29.79 -19.16 -4.49
CA THR A 229 29.52 -20.47 -3.89
C THR A 229 30.01 -21.60 -4.80
N ASP A 230 30.37 -22.75 -4.21
CA ASP A 230 30.72 -23.98 -4.96
C ASP A 230 29.47 -24.78 -5.40
N ILE A 231 28.29 -24.38 -4.96
CA ILE A 231 27.03 -24.98 -5.37
C ILE A 231 26.68 -24.49 -6.78
N ALA A 232 26.18 -25.41 -7.62
CA ALA A 232 25.77 -25.05 -8.98
C ALA A 232 24.52 -24.15 -8.95
N ILE A 233 24.72 -22.84 -9.15
CA ILE A 233 23.64 -21.83 -9.26
C ILE A 233 23.70 -21.12 -10.60
N ASP A 234 22.58 -20.51 -10.99
CA ASP A 234 22.47 -19.62 -12.13
C ASP A 234 22.04 -18.22 -11.68
N ALA A 235 23.01 -17.35 -11.42
CA ALA A 235 22.74 -15.98 -10.98
C ALA A 235 22.02 -15.14 -12.05
N GLN A 236 22.27 -15.40 -13.35
CA GLN A 236 21.55 -14.72 -14.43
C GLN A 236 20.07 -15.12 -14.45
N ARG A 237 19.77 -16.39 -14.23
CA ARG A 237 18.38 -16.87 -14.13
C ARG A 237 17.60 -16.16 -13.00
N VAL A 238 18.23 -15.96 -11.83
CA VAL A 238 17.61 -15.20 -10.73
C VAL A 238 17.40 -13.74 -11.13
N ALA A 239 18.37 -13.13 -11.80
CA ALA A 239 18.25 -11.77 -12.31
C ALA A 239 17.07 -11.64 -13.31
N ASP A 240 16.94 -12.57 -14.26
CA ASP A 240 15.87 -12.60 -15.26
C ASP A 240 14.48 -12.75 -14.63
N LEU A 241 14.35 -13.62 -13.62
CA LEU A 241 13.09 -13.85 -12.88
C LEU A 241 12.65 -12.63 -12.09
N LEU A 242 13.61 -11.81 -11.61
CA LEU A 242 13.35 -10.60 -10.83
C LEU A 242 13.33 -9.31 -11.68
N GLY A 243 13.52 -9.42 -13.01
CA GLY A 243 13.49 -8.27 -13.91
C GLY A 243 14.70 -7.35 -13.79
N PHE A 244 15.84 -7.84 -13.29
CA PHE A 244 17.11 -7.15 -13.42
C PHE A 244 17.63 -7.22 -14.85
N SER A 245 18.38 -6.21 -15.29
CA SER A 245 18.96 -6.17 -16.63
C SER A 245 20.09 -7.18 -16.82
N SER A 246 20.82 -7.50 -15.74
CA SER A 246 21.91 -8.47 -15.72
C SER A 246 22.22 -8.90 -14.29
N SER A 247 23.03 -9.96 -14.13
CA SER A 247 23.71 -10.29 -12.89
C SER A 247 25.01 -9.48 -12.74
N PHE A 248 25.58 -9.50 -11.54
CA PHE A 248 26.85 -8.83 -11.22
C PHE A 248 28.03 -9.36 -12.03
N THR A 249 29.05 -8.51 -12.21
CA THR A 249 30.35 -8.89 -12.80
C THR A 249 31.48 -9.02 -11.77
N ALA A 250 31.31 -8.38 -10.59
CA ALA A 250 32.24 -8.42 -9.47
C ALA A 250 31.46 -8.69 -8.18
N SER A 251 31.59 -9.91 -7.62
CA SER A 251 30.82 -10.33 -6.47
C SER A 251 31.10 -9.53 -5.20
N TYR A 252 32.33 -9.03 -5.05
CA TYR A 252 32.69 -8.19 -3.90
C TYR A 252 31.97 -6.83 -3.97
N GLU A 253 32.02 -6.16 -5.15
CA GLU A 253 31.32 -4.89 -5.37
C GLU A 253 29.79 -5.05 -5.27
N ALA A 254 29.26 -6.20 -5.67
CA ALA A 254 27.82 -6.47 -5.65
C ALA A 254 27.21 -6.34 -4.25
N VAL A 255 27.98 -6.66 -3.19
CA VAL A 255 27.54 -6.60 -1.79
C VAL A 255 28.18 -5.46 -0.99
N ALA A 256 29.39 -5.01 -1.35
CA ALA A 256 30.11 -3.92 -0.65
C ALA A 256 29.82 -2.54 -1.25
N GLY A 257 29.35 -2.48 -2.51
CA GLY A 257 29.12 -1.23 -3.23
C GLY A 257 27.91 -0.46 -2.74
N ALA A 258 28.11 0.84 -2.46
CA ALA A 258 27.08 1.75 -1.99
C ALA A 258 26.95 3.04 -2.84
N GLU A 259 27.66 3.12 -3.99
CA GLU A 259 27.68 4.30 -4.86
C GLU A 259 26.27 4.65 -5.37
N HIS A 260 25.49 3.67 -5.79
CA HIS A 260 24.12 3.83 -6.25
C HIS A 260 23.19 4.46 -5.19
N PHE A 261 23.40 4.19 -3.89
CA PHE A 261 22.66 4.82 -2.80
C PHE A 261 23.01 6.31 -2.68
N MET A 262 24.30 6.65 -2.74
CA MET A 262 24.76 8.04 -2.69
C MET A 262 24.27 8.83 -3.90
N ARG A 263 24.32 8.25 -5.10
CA ARG A 263 23.80 8.90 -6.31
C ARG A 263 22.31 9.20 -6.20
N LEU A 264 21.51 8.24 -5.76
CA LEU A 264 20.07 8.42 -5.57
C LEU A 264 19.76 9.51 -4.56
N ALA A 265 20.36 9.45 -3.38
CA ALA A 265 20.16 10.45 -2.31
C ALA A 265 20.58 11.86 -2.76
N GLY A 266 21.72 11.97 -3.45
CA GLY A 266 22.21 13.23 -4.01
C GLY A 266 21.26 13.80 -5.08
N LEU A 267 20.66 12.95 -5.91
CA LEU A 267 19.70 13.35 -6.92
C LEU A 267 18.38 13.85 -6.28
N HIS A 268 17.87 13.16 -5.27
CA HIS A 268 16.70 13.62 -4.50
C HIS A 268 16.92 15.02 -3.92
N ALA A 269 18.08 15.27 -3.29
CA ALA A 269 18.44 16.57 -2.75
C ALA A 269 18.53 17.66 -3.84
N ARG A 270 19.02 17.34 -5.02
CA ARG A 270 19.12 18.26 -6.17
C ARG A 270 17.75 18.61 -6.75
N ILE A 271 16.86 17.62 -6.95
CA ILE A 271 15.48 17.85 -7.40
C ILE A 271 14.77 18.79 -6.42
N ALA A 272 14.81 18.47 -5.13
CA ALA A 272 14.20 19.30 -4.08
C ALA A 272 14.79 20.71 -4.03
N SER A 273 16.11 20.86 -4.21
CA SER A 273 16.78 22.18 -4.20
C SER A 273 16.37 23.03 -5.40
N THR A 274 16.21 22.44 -6.58
CA THR A 274 15.72 23.12 -7.79
C THR A 274 14.30 23.64 -7.55
N GLY A 275 13.38 22.80 -7.09
CA GLY A 275 12.01 23.20 -6.81
C GLY A 275 11.89 24.22 -5.67
N ALA A 276 12.72 24.15 -4.63
CA ALA A 276 12.77 25.17 -3.56
C ALA A 276 13.23 26.54 -4.05
N ARG A 277 14.16 26.58 -5.02
CA ARG A 277 14.56 27.83 -5.67
C ARG A 277 13.40 28.43 -6.46
N TRP A 278 12.66 27.59 -7.17
CA TRP A 278 11.45 27.98 -7.86
C TRP A 278 10.36 28.48 -6.89
N ALA A 279 10.10 27.78 -5.81
CA ALA A 279 9.15 28.21 -4.77
C ALA A 279 9.44 29.63 -4.25
N ARG A 280 10.73 30.01 -4.11
CA ARG A 280 11.12 31.37 -3.72
C ARG A 280 10.86 32.41 -4.81
N VAL A 281 11.00 32.06 -6.08
CA VAL A 281 10.60 32.94 -7.20
C VAL A 281 9.09 33.18 -7.16
N LEU A 282 8.29 32.14 -7.00
CA LEU A 282 6.84 32.25 -6.86
C LEU A 282 6.43 33.12 -5.66
N GLN A 283 7.09 32.95 -4.52
CA GLN A 283 6.81 33.76 -3.32
C GLN A 283 7.04 35.26 -3.62
N GLU A 284 8.09 35.60 -4.36
CA GLU A 284 8.33 36.97 -4.78
C GLU A 284 7.29 37.49 -5.77
N TRP A 285 6.92 36.70 -6.76
CA TRP A 285 5.89 37.10 -7.72
C TRP A 285 4.53 37.33 -7.06
N MET A 286 4.18 36.54 -6.05
CA MET A 286 2.99 36.74 -5.21
C MET A 286 3.08 38.06 -4.38
N ASN A 287 4.25 38.34 -3.77
CA ASN A 287 4.46 39.60 -3.05
C ASN A 287 4.31 40.83 -3.95
N LEU A 288 4.70 40.71 -5.22
CA LEU A 288 4.58 41.76 -6.22
C LEU A 288 3.17 41.84 -6.84
N GLY A 289 2.30 40.85 -6.52
CA GLY A 289 0.95 40.74 -7.08
C GLY A 289 0.91 40.17 -8.51
N TRP A 290 2.04 39.75 -9.06
CA TRP A 290 2.16 39.29 -10.46
C TRP A 290 1.43 37.99 -10.74
N VAL A 291 1.30 37.13 -9.74
CA VAL A 291 0.60 35.86 -9.83
C VAL A 291 -0.34 35.68 -8.65
N ARG A 292 -1.44 34.98 -8.89
CA ARG A 292 -2.36 34.51 -7.85
C ARG A 292 -2.25 33.01 -7.71
N MET A 293 -2.59 32.56 -6.53
CA MET A 293 -2.63 31.15 -6.14
C MET A 293 -4.02 30.88 -5.55
N PRO A 294 -4.63 29.71 -5.84
CA PRO A 294 -5.90 29.31 -5.25
C PRO A 294 -5.87 29.27 -3.72
N ASP A 295 -7.01 29.45 -3.09
CA ASP A 295 -7.16 29.50 -1.65
C ASP A 295 -6.72 28.20 -0.96
N GLU A 296 -6.84 27.07 -1.60
CA GLU A 296 -6.44 25.76 -1.12
C GLU A 296 -4.94 25.60 -0.87
N PHE A 297 -4.09 26.41 -1.52
CA PHE A 297 -2.64 26.47 -1.29
C PHE A 297 -2.24 27.54 -0.26
N THR A 298 -3.20 28.21 0.36
CA THR A 298 -2.96 29.30 1.29
C THR A 298 -3.58 29.00 2.67
N GLN A 299 -3.05 29.65 3.70
CA GLN A 299 -3.65 29.63 5.02
C GLN A 299 -4.11 31.03 5.42
N GLY A 300 -5.31 31.11 5.99
CA GLY A 300 -5.81 32.34 6.59
C GLY A 300 -5.06 32.73 7.85
N SER A 301 -5.19 34.00 8.23
CA SER A 301 -4.69 34.49 9.53
C SER A 301 -5.81 34.46 10.58
N SER A 302 -5.49 34.00 11.80
CA SER A 302 -6.44 33.97 12.92
C SER A 302 -6.82 35.35 13.44
N ILE A 303 -6.06 36.38 13.08
CA ILE A 303 -6.27 37.77 13.55
C ILE A 303 -6.47 38.78 12.43
N MET A 304 -6.03 38.46 11.21
CA MET A 304 -6.12 39.35 10.04
C MET A 304 -6.99 38.70 8.97
N PRO A 305 -8.31 38.99 8.88
CA PRO A 305 -9.23 38.27 8.02
C PRO A 305 -8.93 38.40 6.52
N GLN A 306 -8.22 39.46 6.12
CA GLN A 306 -7.81 39.70 4.72
C GLN A 306 -6.52 38.97 4.33
N LYS A 307 -5.77 38.40 5.30
CA LYS A 307 -4.43 37.86 5.04
C LYS A 307 -4.50 36.39 4.62
N LYS A 308 -4.02 36.09 3.42
CA LYS A 308 -3.82 34.75 2.88
C LYS A 308 -2.32 34.47 2.77
N ASN A 309 -1.83 33.48 3.50
CA ASN A 309 -0.40 33.15 3.56
C ASN A 309 -0.11 31.99 2.59
N PRO A 310 0.84 32.12 1.67
CA PRO A 310 1.22 31.04 0.75
C PRO A 310 2.13 30.01 1.45
N VAL A 311 1.62 29.35 2.50
CA VAL A 311 2.40 28.44 3.35
C VAL A 311 2.92 27.21 2.63
N VAL A 312 2.28 26.82 1.53
CA VAL A 312 2.74 25.75 0.65
C VAL A 312 4.18 25.97 0.17
N LEU A 313 4.54 27.24 -0.12
CA LEU A 313 5.90 27.61 -0.56
C LEU A 313 6.93 27.45 0.56
N GLU A 314 6.52 27.74 1.81
CA GLU A 314 7.36 27.51 2.99
C GLU A 314 7.56 26.00 3.24
N HIS A 315 6.50 25.19 3.05
CA HIS A 315 6.58 23.74 3.16
C HIS A 315 7.52 23.14 2.12
N LEU A 316 7.47 23.58 0.86
CA LEU A 316 8.42 23.14 -0.18
C LEU A 316 9.86 23.45 0.20
N VAL A 317 10.15 24.67 0.72
CA VAL A 317 11.49 25.03 1.17
C VAL A 317 11.93 24.16 2.35
N SER A 318 11.03 23.88 3.30
CA SER A 318 11.33 23.03 4.46
C SER A 318 11.58 21.58 4.06
N MET A 319 10.76 21.03 3.16
CA MET A 319 10.93 19.67 2.62
C MET A 319 12.26 19.51 1.87
N SER A 320 12.68 20.54 1.14
CA SER A 320 14.01 20.57 0.48
C SER A 320 15.14 20.53 1.50
N GLY A 321 15.01 21.28 2.61
CA GLY A 321 15.97 21.23 3.71
C GLY A 321 16.10 19.83 4.31
N ALA A 322 14.98 19.14 4.51
CA ALA A 322 14.98 17.78 5.02
C ALA A 322 15.60 16.77 4.03
N ALA A 323 15.29 16.87 2.73
CA ALA A 323 15.89 16.01 1.70
C ALA A 323 17.41 16.18 1.62
N ASN A 324 17.92 17.40 1.75
CA ASN A 324 19.36 17.66 1.84
C ASN A 324 19.98 17.04 3.11
N GLY A 325 19.25 17.07 4.24
CA GLY A 325 19.66 16.43 5.49
C GLY A 325 19.75 14.90 5.36
N GLU A 326 18.77 14.28 4.71
CA GLU A 326 18.75 12.84 4.43
C GLU A 326 19.89 12.41 3.50
N ALA A 327 20.15 13.17 2.43
CA ALA A 327 21.30 12.90 1.55
C ALA A 327 22.64 12.99 2.32
N ASN A 328 22.80 14.00 3.18
CA ASN A 328 23.98 14.11 4.02
C ASN A 328 24.10 12.94 5.01
N ALA A 329 22.98 12.47 5.58
CA ALA A 329 22.96 11.27 6.45
C ALA A 329 23.46 10.04 5.68
N VAL A 330 22.97 9.81 4.45
CA VAL A 330 23.43 8.71 3.58
C VAL A 330 24.95 8.81 3.33
N PHE A 331 25.43 9.96 2.87
CA PHE A 331 26.86 10.17 2.60
C PHE A 331 27.74 9.94 3.83
N THR A 332 27.36 10.48 4.97
CA THR A 332 28.18 10.40 6.18
C THR A 332 28.17 9.02 6.82
N THR A 333 27.02 8.32 6.74
CA THR A 333 26.89 6.97 7.28
C THR A 333 27.70 5.97 6.44
N ILE A 334 27.62 6.05 5.10
CA ILE A 334 28.43 5.22 4.20
C ILE A 334 29.93 5.50 4.37
N ALA A 335 30.32 6.77 4.45
CA ALA A 335 31.71 7.17 4.61
C ALA A 335 32.34 6.72 5.95
N ALA A 336 31.55 6.42 6.95
CA ALA A 336 31.99 5.87 8.24
C ALA A 336 32.27 4.35 8.17
N GLY A 337 31.80 3.67 7.10
CA GLY A 337 31.98 2.23 6.88
C GLY A 337 33.32 1.89 6.24
N TRP A 338 33.60 0.58 6.18
CA TRP A 338 34.68 0.01 5.42
C TRP A 338 34.15 -0.39 4.04
N TYR A 339 35.06 -0.63 3.08
CA TYR A 339 34.66 -1.16 1.77
C TYR A 339 34.42 -2.69 1.88
N GLU A 340 33.32 -3.03 2.56
CA GLU A 340 32.81 -4.38 2.79
C GLU A 340 31.33 -4.31 3.11
N ASP A 341 30.61 -5.43 3.15
CA ASP A 341 29.26 -5.45 3.67
C ASP A 341 29.26 -5.12 5.16
N SER A 342 28.57 -4.06 5.53
CA SER A 342 28.44 -3.61 6.91
C SER A 342 27.14 -2.79 7.06
N ASN A 343 26.48 -2.90 8.21
CA ASN A 343 25.17 -2.26 8.46
C ASN A 343 25.15 -0.77 8.13
N ASN A 344 26.24 -0.05 8.44
CA ASN A 344 26.33 1.38 8.18
C ASN A 344 26.42 1.74 6.68
N ALA A 345 26.89 0.83 5.83
CA ALA A 345 26.94 1.04 4.38
C ALA A 345 25.72 0.45 3.65
N THR A 346 24.97 -0.44 4.29
CA THR A 346 23.86 -1.19 3.70
C THR A 346 22.54 -0.93 4.42
N THR A 347 22.29 -1.55 5.56
CA THR A 347 20.99 -1.55 6.26
C THR A 347 20.64 -0.19 6.88
N ASP A 348 21.59 0.45 7.59
CA ASP A 348 21.32 1.67 8.35
C ASP A 348 21.01 2.89 7.48
N VAL A 349 21.43 2.90 6.20
CA VAL A 349 21.11 3.99 5.27
C VAL A 349 19.72 3.86 4.66
N GLN A 350 19.13 2.66 4.66
CA GLN A 350 17.87 2.41 3.95
C GLN A 350 16.72 3.28 4.47
N LYS A 351 16.59 3.46 5.77
CA LYS A 351 15.57 4.35 6.37
C LYS A 351 15.65 5.79 5.84
N HIS A 352 16.86 6.29 5.57
CA HIS A 352 17.07 7.63 5.00
C HIS A 352 16.70 7.67 3.52
N LEU A 353 16.98 6.61 2.77
CA LEU A 353 16.61 6.48 1.36
C LEU A 353 15.09 6.33 1.20
N TRP A 354 14.42 5.50 2.01
CA TRP A 354 12.96 5.35 1.98
C TRP A 354 12.26 6.65 2.34
N SER A 355 12.68 7.30 3.44
CA SER A 355 12.15 8.62 3.85
C SER A 355 12.40 9.69 2.79
N SER A 356 13.58 9.68 2.17
CA SER A 356 13.93 10.60 1.09
C SER A 356 13.07 10.35 -0.16
N THR A 357 12.83 9.09 -0.54
CA THR A 357 11.99 8.71 -1.68
C THR A 357 10.54 9.16 -1.47
N GLU A 358 9.94 8.85 -0.31
CA GLU A 358 8.59 9.32 0.03
C GLU A 358 8.50 10.84 -0.01
N ARG A 359 9.47 11.52 0.59
CA ARG A 359 9.51 12.99 0.65
C ARG A 359 9.62 13.64 -0.70
N ILE A 360 10.50 13.12 -1.58
CA ILE A 360 10.71 13.74 -2.89
C ILE A 360 9.51 13.52 -3.82
N ILE A 361 8.84 12.39 -3.76
CA ILE A 361 7.60 12.13 -4.48
C ILE A 361 6.51 13.13 -4.05
N ARG A 362 6.30 13.29 -2.75
CA ARG A 362 5.35 14.28 -2.20
C ARG A 362 5.73 15.71 -2.57
N PHE A 363 7.03 16.01 -2.54
CA PHE A 363 7.56 17.34 -2.90
C PHE A 363 7.23 17.67 -4.37
N VAL A 364 7.52 16.75 -5.29
CA VAL A 364 7.28 16.98 -6.72
C VAL A 364 5.78 17.08 -7.02
N ARG A 365 4.93 16.24 -6.42
CA ARG A 365 3.47 16.36 -6.55
C ARG A 365 2.94 17.70 -6.07
N LEU A 366 3.43 18.18 -4.93
CA LEU A 366 3.02 19.47 -4.39
C LEU A 366 3.50 20.63 -5.28
N LEU A 367 4.70 20.52 -5.83
CA LEU A 367 5.26 21.50 -6.77
C LEU A 367 4.48 21.53 -8.08
N ASP A 368 4.09 20.38 -8.57
CA ASP A 368 3.28 20.18 -9.78
C ASP A 368 1.91 20.84 -9.66
N GLY A 369 1.12 20.42 -8.67
CA GLY A 369 -0.22 20.97 -8.44
C GLY A 369 -0.19 22.49 -8.25
N LEU A 370 0.81 23.00 -7.52
CA LEU A 370 1.00 24.43 -7.36
C LEU A 370 1.30 25.13 -8.67
N THR A 371 2.14 24.53 -9.54
CA THR A 371 2.58 25.16 -10.79
C THR A 371 1.44 25.24 -11.81
N LEU A 372 0.60 24.22 -11.89
CA LEU A 372 -0.58 24.18 -12.75
C LEU A 372 -1.57 25.32 -12.49
N GLU A 373 -1.72 25.69 -11.24
CA GLU A 373 -2.70 26.65 -10.75
C GLU A 373 -2.16 28.10 -10.69
N ILE A 374 -0.98 28.35 -11.26
CA ILE A 374 -0.44 29.72 -11.35
C ILE A 374 -1.26 30.52 -12.37
N GLU A 375 -1.88 31.60 -11.92
CA GLU A 375 -2.59 32.55 -12.76
C GLU A 375 -1.84 33.89 -12.80
N PRO A 376 -1.53 34.44 -14.01
CA PRO A 376 -1.07 35.83 -14.13
C PRO A 376 -2.13 36.78 -13.56
N ALA A 377 -1.72 37.75 -12.76
CA ALA A 377 -2.61 38.67 -12.08
C ALA A 377 -2.23 40.12 -12.39
N ASP A 378 -1.73 40.90 -11.45
CA ASP A 378 -1.36 42.28 -11.62
C ASP A 378 0.07 42.39 -12.19
N LEU A 379 0.25 41.89 -13.43
CA LEU A 379 1.54 41.97 -14.13
C LEU A 379 2.01 43.43 -14.27
N PRO A 380 3.36 43.66 -14.26
CA PRO A 380 3.86 45.03 -14.45
C PRO A 380 3.45 45.55 -15.81
N SER A 381 2.98 46.83 -15.85
CA SER A 381 2.68 47.50 -17.10
C SER A 381 3.95 47.72 -17.93
N ASP A 382 3.78 47.95 -19.23
CA ASP A 382 4.93 48.30 -20.09
C ASP A 382 5.69 49.50 -19.52
N GLU A 383 5.00 50.51 -18.95
CA GLU A 383 5.58 51.67 -18.30
C GLU A 383 6.36 51.31 -17.05
N ASP A 384 5.86 50.38 -16.21
CA ASP A 384 6.58 49.92 -15.00
C ASP A 384 7.87 49.19 -15.36
N ILE A 385 7.85 48.36 -16.43
CA ILE A 385 9.03 47.68 -16.94
C ILE A 385 10.08 48.67 -17.41
N VAL A 386 9.65 49.69 -18.19
CA VAL A 386 10.54 50.75 -18.68
C VAL A 386 11.10 51.57 -17.51
N ARG A 387 10.22 51.98 -16.56
CA ARG A 387 10.62 52.77 -15.37
C ARG A 387 11.63 52.01 -14.49
N SER A 388 11.57 50.68 -14.46
CA SER A 388 12.54 49.86 -13.72
C SER A 388 13.96 49.87 -14.28
N GLY A 389 14.11 50.38 -15.50
CA GLY A 389 15.41 50.35 -16.23
C GLY A 389 15.67 49.04 -16.96
N ALA A 390 14.75 48.08 -16.94
CA ALA A 390 14.96 46.75 -17.54
C ALA A 390 15.23 46.80 -19.07
N THR A 391 14.80 47.86 -19.75
CA THR A 391 14.97 48.05 -21.19
C THR A 391 16.32 48.66 -21.56
N THR A 392 17.14 49.16 -20.61
CA THR A 392 18.38 49.86 -20.88
C THR A 392 19.41 49.04 -21.65
N THR A 393 19.52 47.74 -21.39
CA THR A 393 20.40 46.84 -22.17
C THR A 393 19.99 46.80 -23.64
N ALA A 394 18.71 46.78 -23.96
CA ALA A 394 18.23 46.80 -25.36
C ALA A 394 18.63 48.07 -26.10
N VAL A 395 18.74 49.23 -25.42
CA VAL A 395 19.26 50.46 -26.01
C VAL A 395 20.73 50.33 -26.37
N ALA A 396 21.56 49.83 -25.45
CA ALA A 396 22.99 49.64 -25.73
C ALA A 396 23.22 48.61 -26.87
N GLU A 397 22.44 47.53 -26.91
CA GLU A 397 22.46 46.55 -28.00
C GLU A 397 22.02 47.16 -29.34
N ALA A 398 21.02 47.99 -29.34
CA ALA A 398 20.55 48.67 -30.55
C ALA A 398 21.60 49.65 -31.13
N LEU A 399 22.24 50.43 -30.27
CA LEU A 399 23.34 51.30 -30.67
C LEU A 399 24.56 50.49 -31.21
N ALA A 400 24.93 49.41 -30.53
CA ALA A 400 25.99 48.51 -30.98
C ALA A 400 25.68 47.88 -32.34
N GLY A 401 24.40 47.55 -32.61
CA GLY A 401 23.93 47.09 -33.92
C GLY A 401 24.08 48.10 -35.04
N GLN A 402 24.22 49.38 -34.71
CA GLN A 402 24.54 50.49 -35.65
C GLN A 402 26.03 50.79 -35.65
N SER A 403 26.89 49.87 -35.29
CA SER A 403 28.35 50.00 -35.29
C SER A 403 28.90 50.98 -34.25
N VAL A 404 28.10 51.39 -33.26
CA VAL A 404 28.62 52.13 -32.11
C VAL A 404 29.44 51.16 -31.20
N PRO A 405 30.68 51.51 -30.80
CA PRO A 405 31.42 50.65 -29.90
C PRO A 405 30.65 50.38 -28.63
N TRP A 406 30.63 49.10 -28.18
CA TRP A 406 29.88 48.67 -27.02
C TRP A 406 30.10 49.53 -25.77
N ARG A 407 31.35 49.92 -25.50
CA ARG A 407 31.69 50.76 -24.36
C ARG A 407 31.03 52.15 -24.45
N SER A 408 31.07 52.78 -25.62
CA SER A 408 30.42 54.07 -25.86
C SER A 408 28.89 53.96 -25.76
N ALA A 409 28.30 52.88 -26.33
CA ALA A 409 26.85 52.61 -26.19
C ALA A 409 26.45 52.43 -24.70
N HIS A 410 27.22 51.70 -23.91
CA HIS A 410 27.00 51.55 -22.47
C HIS A 410 27.12 52.85 -21.71
N ASP A 411 28.12 53.70 -22.05
CA ASP A 411 28.35 55.01 -21.42
C ASP A 411 27.20 55.99 -21.72
N VAL A 412 26.69 56.04 -22.97
CA VAL A 412 25.47 56.77 -23.32
C VAL A 412 24.31 56.38 -22.45
N VAL A 413 23.99 55.10 -22.38
CA VAL A 413 22.87 54.61 -21.58
C VAL A 413 23.07 54.87 -20.07
N GLY A 414 24.28 54.69 -19.56
CA GLY A 414 24.63 54.99 -18.18
C GLY A 414 24.49 56.49 -17.85
N THR A 415 24.80 57.38 -18.79
CA THR A 415 24.62 58.82 -18.65
C THR A 415 23.16 59.19 -18.62
N LEU A 416 22.34 58.65 -19.51
CA LEU A 416 20.91 58.88 -19.56
C LEU A 416 20.22 58.36 -18.28
N PHE A 417 20.56 57.15 -17.84
CA PHE A 417 19.91 56.55 -16.67
C PHE A 417 20.27 57.27 -15.35
N ARG A 418 21.40 57.93 -15.27
CA ARG A 418 21.70 58.84 -14.13
C ARG A 418 20.83 60.07 -14.07
N GLN A 419 20.26 60.55 -15.21
CA GLN A 419 19.36 61.68 -15.27
C GLN A 419 17.88 61.29 -15.03
N GLY A 420 17.52 60.02 -15.26
CA GLY A 420 16.20 59.46 -15.08
C GLY A 420 16.01 58.15 -15.81
N ASP A 421 14.87 57.50 -15.63
CA ASP A 421 14.52 56.26 -16.33
C ASP A 421 14.10 56.55 -17.79
N PRO A 422 14.02 55.53 -18.67
CA PRO A 422 13.73 55.75 -20.11
C PRO A 422 12.38 56.41 -20.40
N THR A 423 11.39 56.40 -19.49
CA THR A 423 10.14 57.13 -19.69
C THR A 423 10.35 58.64 -19.70
N THR A 424 11.35 59.12 -19.01
CA THR A 424 11.63 60.57 -18.80
C THR A 424 12.63 61.18 -19.82
N TRP A 425 13.30 60.33 -20.64
CA TRP A 425 14.32 60.77 -21.56
C TRP A 425 13.72 61.67 -22.63
N SER A 426 14.29 62.91 -22.75
CA SER A 426 13.94 63.88 -23.82
C SER A 426 14.90 63.74 -25.00
N VAL A 427 14.50 64.31 -26.12
CA VAL A 427 15.32 64.41 -27.33
C VAL A 427 16.67 65.08 -27.03
N ASP A 428 16.63 66.22 -26.33
CA ASP A 428 17.84 67.02 -26.02
C ASP A 428 18.83 66.22 -25.13
N GLN A 429 18.34 65.47 -24.14
CA GLN A 429 19.17 64.64 -23.28
C GLN A 429 19.84 63.51 -24.03
N VAL A 430 19.17 62.90 -25.01
CA VAL A 430 19.74 61.79 -25.82
C VAL A 430 20.80 62.37 -26.76
N GLU A 431 20.51 63.52 -27.40
CA GLU A 431 21.52 64.18 -28.28
C GLU A 431 22.77 64.61 -27.51
N GLU A 432 22.60 65.14 -26.28
CA GLU A 432 23.71 65.49 -25.39
C GLU A 432 24.53 64.25 -24.96
N ALA A 433 23.86 63.13 -24.64
CA ALA A 433 24.55 61.88 -24.23
C ALA A 433 25.33 61.25 -25.39
N LEU A 434 24.78 61.22 -26.60
CA LEU A 434 25.43 60.77 -27.81
C LEU A 434 26.66 61.63 -28.13
N ALA A 435 26.49 62.95 -28.18
CA ALA A 435 27.60 63.89 -28.41
C ALA A 435 28.69 63.79 -27.35
N GLY A 436 28.32 63.67 -26.08
CA GLY A 436 29.27 63.45 -24.95
C GLY A 436 30.09 62.16 -25.05
N ALA A 437 29.58 61.16 -25.75
CA ALA A 437 30.26 59.90 -26.07
C ALA A 437 31.07 59.96 -27.39
N GLY A 438 31.07 61.13 -28.07
CA GLY A 438 31.74 61.30 -29.35
C GLY A 438 31.06 60.61 -30.52
N ILE A 439 29.74 60.48 -30.46
CA ILE A 439 28.93 59.85 -31.49
C ILE A 439 28.18 60.96 -32.23
N ASP A 440 28.50 61.12 -33.53
CA ASP A 440 27.74 62.02 -34.41
C ASP A 440 26.44 61.32 -34.86
N ASP A 441 25.30 61.99 -34.69
CA ASP A 441 24.00 61.49 -35.07
C ASP A 441 23.14 62.58 -35.75
N ASP A 442 22.62 62.31 -36.92
CA ASP A 442 21.68 63.15 -37.67
C ASP A 442 20.22 62.88 -37.30
N GLY A 443 19.95 62.17 -36.18
CA GLY A 443 18.60 61.87 -35.67
C GLY A 443 18.27 60.38 -35.59
N PRO A 444 18.74 59.48 -36.48
CA PRO A 444 18.36 58.08 -36.46
C PRO A 444 18.76 57.32 -35.19
N LEU A 445 19.97 57.58 -34.64
CA LEU A 445 20.42 56.94 -33.40
C LEU A 445 19.66 57.46 -32.19
N ARG A 446 19.35 58.75 -32.14
CA ARG A 446 18.49 59.34 -31.11
C ARG A 446 17.11 58.67 -31.09
N ASP A 447 16.47 58.54 -32.25
CA ASP A 447 15.14 57.91 -32.37
C ASP A 447 15.20 56.41 -32.00
N LEU A 448 16.32 55.75 -32.35
CA LEU A 448 16.57 54.37 -31.95
C LEU A 448 16.72 54.20 -30.42
N VAL A 449 17.44 55.14 -29.75
CA VAL A 449 17.56 55.17 -28.29
C VAL A 449 16.22 55.29 -27.62
N LEU A 450 15.43 56.28 -28.05
CA LEU A 450 14.11 56.54 -27.46
C LEU A 450 13.15 55.38 -27.70
N SER A 451 13.08 54.85 -28.91
CA SER A 451 12.19 53.72 -29.23
C SER A 451 12.61 52.45 -28.50
N SER A 452 13.88 52.05 -28.52
CA SER A 452 14.37 50.85 -27.86
C SER A 452 14.21 50.93 -26.34
N GLY A 453 14.38 52.12 -25.74
CA GLY A 453 14.24 52.35 -24.30
C GLY A 453 12.78 52.24 -23.81
N ARG A 454 11.79 52.53 -24.68
CA ARG A 454 10.36 52.60 -24.33
C ARG A 454 9.55 51.37 -24.75
N ASP A 455 10.18 50.40 -25.44
CA ASP A 455 9.49 49.19 -25.90
C ASP A 455 10.00 47.95 -25.20
N PRO A 456 9.37 47.53 -24.07
CA PRO A 456 9.70 46.28 -23.38
C PRO A 456 9.25 45.05 -24.17
N ARG A 457 8.27 45.18 -25.08
CA ARG A 457 7.69 44.07 -25.85
C ARG A 457 8.59 43.61 -26.98
N ARG A 458 9.60 44.37 -27.37
CA ARG A 458 10.61 43.99 -28.35
C ARG A 458 11.25 42.63 -28.02
N ILE A 459 11.31 42.25 -26.73
CA ILE A 459 11.90 40.98 -26.31
C ILE A 459 11.09 39.77 -26.80
N LEU A 460 9.78 39.94 -27.07
CA LEU A 460 8.90 38.89 -27.60
C LEU A 460 9.18 38.51 -29.06
N GLU A 461 9.96 39.36 -29.77
CA GLU A 461 10.37 39.14 -31.16
C GLU A 461 11.79 38.63 -31.31
N ARG A 462 12.48 38.33 -30.19
CA ARG A 462 13.82 37.74 -30.24
C ARG A 462 13.79 36.33 -30.80
N GLU A 463 14.59 36.07 -31.84
CA GLU A 463 14.70 34.77 -32.49
C GLU A 463 15.85 33.89 -31.92
N GLN A 464 16.73 34.50 -31.12
CA GLN A 464 17.88 33.79 -30.56
C GLN A 464 17.41 32.58 -29.71
N PRO A 465 17.96 31.37 -29.93
CA PRO A 465 17.60 30.18 -29.15
C PRO A 465 17.70 30.40 -27.65
N GLY A 466 16.70 29.97 -26.91
CA GLY A 466 16.62 30.10 -25.45
C GLY A 466 16.28 31.52 -24.96
N SER A 467 15.92 32.46 -25.84
CA SER A 467 15.45 33.81 -25.48
C SER A 467 13.94 33.79 -25.16
N PRO A 468 13.40 34.84 -24.51
CA PRO A 468 11.96 34.94 -24.21
C PRO A 468 11.05 35.25 -25.42
N GLY A 469 11.62 35.32 -26.64
CA GLY A 469 10.86 35.53 -27.87
C GLY A 469 9.88 34.39 -28.15
N ARG A 470 8.69 34.69 -28.66
CA ARG A 470 7.61 33.71 -28.91
C ARG A 470 8.07 32.50 -29.72
N GLN A 471 8.82 32.75 -30.82
CA GLN A 471 9.35 31.65 -31.65
C GLN A 471 10.42 30.83 -30.92
N ALA A 472 11.29 31.47 -30.17
CA ALA A 472 12.32 30.79 -29.40
C ALA A 472 11.71 29.91 -28.28
N ILE A 473 10.69 30.40 -27.59
CA ILE A 473 9.93 29.61 -26.61
C ILE A 473 9.24 28.43 -27.28
N ALA A 474 8.52 28.63 -28.42
CA ALA A 474 7.88 27.53 -29.13
C ALA A 474 8.87 26.42 -29.53
N VAL A 475 10.06 26.78 -29.99
CA VAL A 475 11.14 25.80 -30.30
C VAL A 475 11.63 25.09 -29.03
N ALA A 476 11.81 25.84 -27.93
CA ALA A 476 12.24 25.25 -26.66
C ALA A 476 11.20 24.24 -26.11
N LEU A 477 9.91 24.59 -26.14
CA LEU A 477 8.84 23.68 -25.72
C LEU A 477 8.77 22.45 -26.61
N GLN A 478 8.86 22.59 -27.93
CA GLN A 478 8.89 21.44 -28.86
C GLN A 478 10.07 20.50 -28.57
N HIS A 479 11.23 21.05 -28.24
CA HIS A 479 12.40 20.24 -27.90
C HIS A 479 12.22 19.53 -26.54
N ALA A 480 11.67 20.23 -25.55
CA ALA A 480 11.39 19.67 -24.23
C ALA A 480 10.35 18.54 -24.32
N GLU A 481 9.25 18.75 -25.07
CA GLU A 481 8.22 17.73 -25.34
C GLU A 481 8.81 16.46 -26.00
N GLN A 482 9.72 16.62 -26.96
CA GLN A 482 10.37 15.48 -27.60
C GLN A 482 11.25 14.67 -26.62
N ARG A 483 12.01 15.36 -25.76
CA ARG A 483 12.84 14.71 -24.71
C ARG A 483 11.98 14.03 -23.67
N GLU A 484 10.92 14.71 -23.20
CA GLU A 484 9.96 14.16 -22.23
C GLU A 484 9.35 12.87 -22.76
N ARG A 485 8.79 12.86 -23.98
CA ARG A 485 8.21 11.67 -24.61
C ARG A 485 9.22 10.51 -24.72
N SER A 486 10.46 10.81 -25.06
CA SER A 486 11.52 9.80 -25.15
C SER A 486 11.84 9.19 -23.78
N LEU A 487 11.95 10.02 -22.74
CA LEU A 487 12.22 9.56 -21.36
C LEU A 487 11.02 8.79 -20.79
N SER A 488 9.81 9.31 -20.98
CA SER A 488 8.58 8.64 -20.57
C SER A 488 8.47 7.23 -21.15
N ALA A 489 8.71 7.08 -22.46
CA ALA A 489 8.71 5.77 -23.12
C ALA A 489 9.78 4.82 -22.52
N GLN A 490 10.96 5.33 -22.19
CA GLN A 490 12.04 4.53 -21.59
C GLN A 490 11.69 4.06 -20.15
N PHE A 491 11.10 4.93 -19.33
CA PHE A 491 10.66 4.55 -17.99
C PHE A 491 9.47 3.59 -18.01
N GLN A 492 8.50 3.81 -18.92
CA GLN A 492 7.36 2.90 -19.10
C GLN A 492 7.82 1.51 -19.54
N GLU A 493 8.81 1.40 -20.42
CA GLU A 493 9.37 0.11 -20.83
C GLU A 493 10.04 -0.60 -19.64
N ARG A 494 10.76 0.11 -18.77
CA ARG A 494 11.37 -0.47 -17.58
C ARG A 494 10.31 -0.95 -16.59
N ARG A 495 9.24 -0.19 -16.39
CA ARG A 495 8.09 -0.60 -15.56
C ARG A 495 7.42 -1.85 -16.11
N ARG A 496 7.18 -1.89 -17.42
CA ARG A 496 6.62 -3.06 -18.11
C ARG A 496 7.50 -4.31 -17.92
N LEU A 497 8.81 -4.18 -18.10
CA LEU A 497 9.75 -5.30 -17.89
C LEU A 497 9.73 -5.85 -16.46
N LEU A 498 9.55 -5.00 -15.44
CA LEU A 498 9.40 -5.45 -14.06
C LEU A 498 8.07 -6.21 -13.85
N THR A 499 6.97 -5.68 -14.39
CA THR A 499 5.66 -6.33 -14.33
C THR A 499 5.69 -7.68 -15.03
N ASP A 500 6.20 -7.74 -16.26
CA ASP A 500 6.33 -8.97 -17.03
C ASP A 500 7.23 -10.02 -16.33
N ALA A 501 8.30 -9.57 -15.65
CA ALA A 501 9.18 -10.46 -14.91
C ALA A 501 8.46 -11.07 -13.69
N ARG A 502 7.73 -10.25 -12.93
CA ARG A 502 6.92 -10.71 -11.80
C ARG A 502 5.86 -11.72 -12.24
N GLU A 503 5.12 -11.44 -13.32
CA GLU A 503 4.12 -12.35 -13.87
C GLU A 503 4.77 -13.67 -14.32
N ARG A 504 5.93 -13.60 -14.99
CA ARG A 504 6.69 -14.81 -15.38
C ARG A 504 7.17 -15.61 -14.19
N LEU A 505 7.67 -14.95 -13.11
CA LEU A 505 8.09 -15.64 -11.90
C LEU A 505 6.93 -16.40 -11.28
N LEU A 506 5.80 -15.74 -11.04
CA LEU A 506 4.62 -16.35 -10.44
C LEU A 506 4.04 -17.46 -11.32
N GLY A 507 3.99 -17.26 -12.63
CA GLY A 507 3.59 -18.28 -13.60
C GLY A 507 4.52 -19.51 -13.56
N THR A 508 5.84 -19.28 -13.57
CA THR A 508 6.84 -20.36 -13.48
C THR A 508 6.69 -21.16 -12.19
N VAL A 509 6.55 -20.46 -11.04
CA VAL A 509 6.35 -21.14 -9.75
C VAL A 509 5.06 -21.94 -9.75
N THR A 510 3.97 -21.37 -10.25
CA THR A 510 2.66 -22.03 -10.36
C THR A 510 2.74 -23.29 -11.23
N ASP A 511 3.44 -23.22 -12.37
CA ASP A 511 3.64 -24.36 -13.26
C ASP A 511 4.47 -25.48 -12.60
N LEU A 512 5.44 -25.14 -11.77
CA LEU A 512 6.31 -26.08 -11.09
C LEU A 512 5.61 -26.84 -9.94
N VAL A 513 4.81 -26.13 -9.14
CA VAL A 513 4.21 -26.70 -7.92
C VAL A 513 2.71 -26.98 -8.04
N GLY A 514 2.12 -26.70 -9.19
CA GLY A 514 0.67 -26.66 -9.41
C GLY A 514 0.09 -25.37 -8.80
N THR A 515 -1.11 -24.99 -9.20
CA THR A 515 -1.84 -23.97 -8.47
C THR A 515 -1.97 -24.45 -7.03
N ALA A 516 -1.25 -23.84 -6.08
CA ALA A 516 -1.76 -23.85 -4.73
C ALA A 516 -3.21 -23.36 -4.88
N SER A 517 -4.17 -24.15 -4.44
CA SER A 517 -5.57 -23.71 -4.36
C SER A 517 -5.53 -22.26 -3.88
N ALA A 518 -6.09 -21.31 -4.63
CA ALA A 518 -6.05 -19.90 -4.27
C ALA A 518 -6.29 -19.81 -2.77
N PRO A 519 -5.47 -19.07 -1.98
CA PRO A 519 -5.62 -19.11 -0.56
C PRO A 519 -7.05 -18.75 -0.27
N CYS A 520 -7.70 -19.61 0.46
CA CYS A 520 -9.04 -19.40 0.91
C CYS A 520 -9.04 -18.14 1.75
N THR A 521 -9.82 -17.15 1.37
CA THR A 521 -9.94 -15.93 2.18
C THR A 521 -10.68 -16.23 3.48
N LEU A 522 -11.69 -17.13 3.42
CA LEU A 522 -12.46 -17.58 4.56
C LEU A 522 -12.60 -19.10 4.55
N SER A 523 -12.06 -19.77 5.56
CA SER A 523 -12.31 -21.17 5.82
C SER A 523 -13.35 -21.29 6.94
N VAL A 524 -14.41 -22.01 6.67
CA VAL A 524 -15.47 -22.30 7.64
C VAL A 524 -15.41 -23.79 8.00
N ILE A 525 -15.18 -24.06 9.27
CA ILE A 525 -15.11 -25.41 9.82
C ILE A 525 -16.35 -25.60 10.68
N GLY A 526 -17.11 -26.69 10.44
CA GLY A 526 -18.28 -26.87 11.28
C GLY A 526 -19.35 -27.80 10.69
N ASN A 527 -20.58 -27.54 11.06
CA ASN A 527 -21.72 -28.37 10.74
C ASN A 527 -22.23 -28.17 9.31
N ALA A 528 -22.62 -29.28 8.66
CA ALA A 528 -23.33 -29.29 7.40
C ALA A 528 -24.39 -30.40 7.43
N ASN A 529 -25.63 -30.06 7.30
CA ASN A 529 -26.76 -30.96 7.38
C ASN A 529 -27.84 -30.62 6.36
N LEU A 530 -28.84 -31.46 6.25
CA LEU A 530 -30.02 -31.24 5.45
C LEU A 530 -31.15 -30.74 6.35
N ASP A 531 -31.78 -29.60 6.00
CA ASP A 531 -32.94 -29.08 6.69
C ASP A 531 -34.20 -29.42 5.90
N VAL A 532 -35.16 -30.07 6.56
CA VAL A 532 -36.51 -30.36 6.06
C VAL A 532 -37.48 -29.45 6.74
N ILE A 533 -38.02 -28.46 6.05
CA ILE A 533 -38.90 -27.44 6.60
C ILE A 533 -40.36 -27.82 6.24
N VAL A 534 -41.18 -28.01 7.27
CA VAL A 534 -42.60 -28.33 7.14
C VAL A 534 -43.41 -27.06 7.40
N HIS A 535 -44.02 -26.52 6.35
CA HIS A 535 -44.76 -25.27 6.43
C HIS A 535 -46.21 -25.52 6.92
N ALA A 536 -46.72 -24.63 7.77
CA ALA A 536 -48.07 -24.64 8.32
C ALA A 536 -48.43 -25.95 9.07
N ALA A 537 -47.48 -26.59 9.74
CA ALA A 537 -47.71 -27.68 10.65
C ALA A 537 -48.17 -27.14 12.01
N THR A 538 -49.38 -27.46 12.45
CA THR A 538 -49.91 -26.97 13.75
C THR A 538 -49.36 -27.75 14.95
N THR A 539 -49.07 -29.03 14.77
CA THR A 539 -48.43 -29.93 15.75
C THR A 539 -47.95 -31.19 15.03
N PHE A 540 -47.04 -31.95 15.62
CA PHE A 540 -46.76 -33.31 15.15
C PHE A 540 -48.04 -34.17 15.27
N PRO A 541 -48.45 -34.87 14.21
CA PRO A 541 -49.68 -35.65 14.25
C PRO A 541 -49.59 -36.76 15.30
N PRO A 542 -50.70 -37.12 16.01
CA PRO A 542 -50.71 -38.21 16.95
C PRO A 542 -50.28 -39.55 16.32
N ALA A 543 -49.67 -40.41 17.08
CA ALA A 543 -49.17 -41.70 16.61
C ALA A 543 -50.28 -42.49 15.86
N GLY A 544 -49.98 -42.90 14.63
CA GLY A 544 -50.89 -43.64 13.75
C GLY A 544 -51.80 -42.76 12.88
N THR A 545 -51.65 -41.46 12.88
CA THR A 545 -52.39 -40.52 12.00
C THR A 545 -51.43 -39.81 11.03
N GLU A 546 -52.01 -39.29 9.91
CA GLU A 546 -51.29 -38.54 8.88
C GLU A 546 -51.86 -37.11 8.85
N GLN A 547 -50.96 -36.11 8.70
CA GLN A 547 -51.34 -34.73 8.46
C GLN A 547 -50.80 -34.32 7.09
N ILE A 548 -51.69 -33.82 6.24
CA ILE A 548 -51.30 -33.23 4.95
C ILE A 548 -50.99 -31.77 5.19
N VAL A 549 -49.77 -31.35 4.81
CA VAL A 549 -49.28 -29.97 4.89
C VAL A 549 -49.21 -29.36 3.50
N PRO A 550 -49.31 -28.03 3.36
CA PRO A 550 -49.24 -27.36 2.06
C PRO A 550 -47.94 -27.59 1.31
N GLU A 551 -46.82 -27.60 2.03
CA GLU A 551 -45.48 -27.66 1.45
C GLU A 551 -44.48 -28.26 2.44
N ILE A 552 -43.55 -29.06 1.90
CA ILE A 552 -42.33 -29.52 2.58
C ILE A 552 -41.15 -29.12 1.69
N GLU A 553 -40.26 -28.28 2.22
CA GLU A 553 -39.10 -27.81 1.52
C GLU A 553 -37.82 -28.47 2.08
N VAL A 554 -36.85 -28.75 1.19
CA VAL A 554 -35.57 -29.28 1.58
C VAL A 554 -34.49 -28.24 1.22
N ARG A 555 -33.69 -27.84 2.20
CA ARG A 555 -32.66 -26.81 2.08
C ARG A 555 -31.32 -27.30 2.62
N LEU A 556 -30.26 -26.58 2.24
CA LEU A 556 -28.98 -26.68 2.91
C LEU A 556 -29.10 -26.16 4.34
N GLY A 557 -28.74 -26.97 5.32
CA GLY A 557 -28.67 -26.64 6.74
C GLY A 557 -27.24 -26.63 7.27
N GLY A 558 -27.11 -26.16 8.50
CA GLY A 558 -25.82 -26.02 9.17
C GLY A 558 -25.23 -24.61 9.03
N SER A 559 -24.98 -23.97 10.18
CA SER A 559 -24.45 -22.60 10.24
C SER A 559 -23.14 -22.45 9.45
N ALA A 560 -22.24 -23.44 9.55
CA ALA A 560 -21.00 -23.42 8.81
C ALA A 560 -21.21 -23.52 7.30
N ALA A 561 -22.10 -24.43 6.85
CA ALA A 561 -22.37 -24.61 5.43
C ALA A 561 -23.02 -23.37 4.82
N ILE A 562 -23.99 -22.77 5.53
CA ILE A 562 -24.67 -21.55 5.08
C ILE A 562 -23.69 -20.38 5.05
N ALA A 563 -22.87 -20.17 6.08
CA ALA A 563 -21.90 -19.08 6.13
C ALA A 563 -20.86 -19.18 5.00
N ALA A 564 -20.33 -20.39 4.73
CA ALA A 564 -19.38 -20.63 3.65
C ALA A 564 -19.99 -20.35 2.27
N GLN A 565 -21.24 -20.82 2.05
CA GLN A 565 -21.97 -20.57 0.81
C GLN A 565 -22.23 -19.07 0.58
N ARG A 566 -22.65 -18.33 1.62
CA ARG A 566 -22.89 -16.89 1.54
C ARG A 566 -21.61 -16.12 1.26
N ALA A 567 -20.50 -16.51 1.88
CA ALA A 567 -19.19 -15.92 1.60
C ALA A 567 -18.78 -16.09 0.13
N ALA A 568 -18.95 -17.29 -0.44
CA ALA A 568 -18.69 -17.54 -1.85
C ALA A 568 -19.62 -16.73 -2.78
N GLN A 569 -20.89 -16.59 -2.41
CA GLN A 569 -21.84 -15.75 -3.15
C GLN A 569 -21.46 -14.27 -3.15
N LEU A 570 -20.80 -13.78 -2.10
CA LEU A 570 -20.23 -12.42 -2.03
C LEU A 570 -18.92 -12.27 -2.84
N GLY A 571 -18.36 -13.38 -3.36
CA GLY A 571 -17.16 -13.36 -4.18
C GLY A 571 -15.88 -13.69 -3.43
N LEU A 572 -15.95 -14.11 -2.14
CA LEU A 572 -14.77 -14.59 -1.45
C LEU A 572 -14.34 -15.97 -1.97
N ALA A 573 -13.03 -16.20 -1.99
CA ALA A 573 -12.48 -17.55 -2.07
C ALA A 573 -12.77 -18.25 -0.74
N ALA A 574 -13.85 -19.04 -0.68
CA ALA A 574 -14.34 -19.67 0.54
C ALA A 574 -14.09 -21.19 0.53
N ARG A 575 -13.93 -21.77 1.72
CA ARG A 575 -13.78 -23.20 1.96
C ARG A 575 -14.75 -23.65 3.05
N LEU A 576 -15.43 -24.77 2.83
CA LEU A 576 -16.23 -25.44 3.84
C LEU A 576 -15.57 -26.78 4.19
N THR A 577 -15.25 -26.97 5.46
CA THR A 577 -14.80 -28.26 6.00
C THR A 577 -15.85 -28.79 6.98
N ALA A 578 -16.47 -29.91 6.62
CA ALA A 578 -17.54 -30.52 7.40
C ALA A 578 -17.54 -32.05 7.19
N LYS A 579 -18.16 -32.81 8.12
CA LYS A 579 -18.29 -34.28 8.01
C LYS A 579 -19.73 -34.65 7.67
N VAL A 580 -19.91 -35.50 6.64
CA VAL A 580 -21.21 -35.97 6.15
C VAL A 580 -21.19 -37.48 5.92
N GLY A 581 -22.36 -38.12 6.00
CA GLY A 581 -22.47 -39.53 5.68
C GLY A 581 -22.34 -39.82 4.17
N ASP A 582 -22.00 -41.06 3.81
CA ASP A 582 -22.01 -41.54 2.40
C ASP A 582 -23.43 -42.06 2.04
N ASP A 583 -24.43 -41.21 2.25
CA ASP A 583 -25.85 -41.52 2.01
C ASP A 583 -26.49 -40.53 1.03
N ALA A 584 -27.83 -40.68 0.83
CA ALA A 584 -28.59 -39.78 -0.05
C ALA A 584 -28.61 -38.34 0.46
N SER A 585 -28.69 -38.14 1.77
CA SER A 585 -28.67 -36.83 2.42
C SER A 585 -27.34 -36.13 2.26
N GLY A 586 -26.18 -36.84 2.39
CA GLY A 586 -24.86 -36.30 2.17
C GLY A 586 -24.62 -35.88 0.70
N ARG A 587 -25.15 -36.68 -0.26
CA ARG A 587 -25.11 -36.25 -1.67
C ARG A 587 -25.96 -35.00 -1.93
N MET A 588 -27.08 -34.83 -1.27
CA MET A 588 -27.92 -33.63 -1.37
C MET A 588 -27.22 -32.41 -0.71
N VAL A 589 -26.63 -32.58 0.49
CA VAL A 589 -25.85 -31.52 1.13
C VAL A 589 -24.75 -31.02 0.18
N ARG A 590 -24.00 -31.93 -0.45
CA ARG A 590 -22.97 -31.57 -1.44
C ARG A 590 -23.54 -30.78 -2.61
N ALA A 591 -24.63 -31.26 -3.21
CA ALA A 591 -25.24 -30.60 -4.37
C ALA A 591 -25.84 -29.23 -4.02
N LEU A 592 -26.43 -29.05 -2.83
CA LEU A 592 -27.00 -27.80 -2.37
C LEU A 592 -25.94 -26.79 -1.95
N ALA A 593 -24.76 -27.27 -1.47
CA ALA A 593 -23.64 -26.42 -1.09
C ALA A 593 -22.80 -25.94 -2.31
N GLU A 594 -22.89 -26.65 -3.44
CA GLU A 594 -22.14 -26.28 -4.66
C GLU A 594 -22.40 -24.84 -5.06
N THR A 595 -21.35 -24.04 -5.02
CA THR A 595 -21.36 -22.62 -5.35
C THR A 595 -20.03 -22.21 -5.94
N GLU A 596 -20.03 -21.39 -6.99
CA GLU A 596 -18.82 -20.85 -7.60
C GLU A 596 -17.94 -20.12 -6.56
N GLY A 597 -16.67 -20.50 -6.48
CA GLY A 597 -15.73 -19.96 -5.51
C GLY A 597 -15.70 -20.65 -4.15
N LEU A 598 -16.54 -21.69 -3.92
CA LEU A 598 -16.56 -22.50 -2.72
C LEU A 598 -15.81 -23.83 -2.90
N VAL A 599 -14.78 -24.06 -2.11
CA VAL A 599 -14.10 -25.36 -2.00
C VAL A 599 -14.85 -26.19 -0.94
N LEU A 600 -15.24 -27.41 -1.32
CA LEU A 600 -15.99 -28.31 -0.44
C LEU A 600 -15.09 -29.47 0.02
N ASP A 601 -14.63 -29.41 1.27
CA ASP A 601 -13.95 -30.52 1.95
C ASP A 601 -14.97 -31.27 2.82
N LEU A 602 -15.86 -31.99 2.16
CA LEU A 602 -16.83 -32.82 2.86
C LEU A 602 -16.25 -34.21 3.13
N ILE A 603 -15.87 -34.44 4.39
CA ILE A 603 -15.29 -35.68 4.87
C ILE A 603 -16.38 -36.74 4.91
N SER A 604 -16.19 -37.86 4.21
CA SER A 604 -17.16 -38.92 4.10
C SER A 604 -17.09 -39.89 5.27
N ALA A 605 -18.20 -40.17 5.93
CA ALA A 605 -18.37 -41.17 6.98
C ALA A 605 -19.21 -42.37 6.48
N PRO A 606 -18.60 -43.45 5.96
CA PRO A 606 -19.31 -44.54 5.29
C PRO A 606 -20.30 -45.33 6.20
N SER A 607 -20.04 -45.29 7.49
CA SER A 607 -20.83 -46.07 8.49
C SER A 607 -21.89 -45.26 9.22
N GLU A 608 -22.01 -43.97 8.91
CA GLU A 608 -22.88 -43.04 9.62
C GLU A 608 -23.81 -42.30 8.64
N GLY A 609 -25.02 -41.98 9.06
CA GLY A 609 -25.94 -41.14 8.29
C GLY A 609 -25.49 -39.67 8.33
N SER A 610 -25.85 -38.90 7.31
CA SER A 610 -25.67 -37.45 7.36
C SER A 610 -26.54 -36.76 8.39
N GLY A 611 -26.11 -35.65 8.93
CA GLY A 611 -26.95 -34.81 9.79
C GLY A 611 -28.23 -34.35 9.10
N LEU A 612 -29.37 -34.37 9.85
CA LEU A 612 -30.67 -33.96 9.33
C LEU A 612 -31.47 -33.26 10.42
N THR A 613 -32.06 -32.12 10.05
CA THR A 613 -32.98 -31.39 10.93
C THR A 613 -34.33 -31.27 10.28
N VAL A 614 -35.40 -31.58 11.05
CA VAL A 614 -36.78 -31.31 10.65
C VAL A 614 -37.27 -30.11 11.45
N ALA A 615 -37.63 -29.05 10.73
CA ALA A 615 -38.20 -27.83 11.30
C ALA A 615 -39.72 -27.79 11.01
N ALA A 616 -40.51 -27.69 12.05
CA ALA A 616 -41.96 -27.46 11.92
C ALA A 616 -42.26 -25.99 12.21
N GLU A 617 -42.96 -25.34 11.28
CA GLU A 617 -43.34 -23.94 11.35
C GLU A 617 -44.83 -23.81 11.64
N GLU A 618 -45.18 -23.32 12.84
CA GLU A 618 -46.55 -23.05 13.25
C GLU A 618 -46.89 -21.58 12.94
N GLU A 619 -48.06 -21.33 12.36
CA GLU A 619 -48.50 -19.99 11.96
C GLU A 619 -48.62 -19.09 13.21
N GLY A 620 -47.64 -18.17 13.41
CA GLY A 620 -47.57 -17.20 14.51
C GLY A 620 -46.83 -17.65 15.78
N SER A 621 -46.10 -18.77 15.75
CA SER A 621 -45.28 -19.26 16.88
C SER A 621 -43.78 -19.45 16.45
N GLU A 622 -42.92 -19.69 17.46
CA GLU A 622 -41.54 -20.08 17.22
C GLU A 622 -41.41 -21.48 16.60
N ARG A 623 -40.39 -21.69 15.76
CA ARG A 623 -40.11 -22.97 15.11
C ARG A 623 -39.70 -24.05 16.12
N SER A 624 -40.18 -25.28 15.91
CA SER A 624 -39.72 -26.45 16.65
C SER A 624 -38.77 -27.27 15.77
N PHE A 625 -37.67 -27.75 16.34
CA PHE A 625 -36.66 -28.51 15.63
C PHE A 625 -36.50 -29.92 16.18
N LEU A 626 -36.30 -30.89 15.30
CA LEU A 626 -35.86 -32.25 15.62
C LEU A 626 -34.61 -32.51 14.81
N SER A 627 -33.45 -32.65 15.48
CA SER A 627 -32.14 -32.84 14.82
C SER A 627 -31.51 -34.18 15.14
N SER A 628 -30.97 -34.81 14.11
CA SER A 628 -30.06 -35.96 14.23
C SER A 628 -28.66 -35.49 13.80
N LEU A 629 -27.66 -35.64 14.65
CA LEU A 629 -26.29 -35.20 14.35
C LEU A 629 -25.61 -36.05 13.25
N GLY A 630 -25.90 -37.36 13.22
CA GLY A 630 -25.23 -38.27 12.27
C GLY A 630 -23.70 -38.10 12.30
N ALA A 631 -23.10 -38.05 11.14
CA ALA A 631 -21.65 -37.91 10.97
C ALA A 631 -21.04 -36.64 11.61
N MET A 632 -21.84 -35.61 11.84
CA MET A 632 -21.37 -34.39 12.57
C MET A 632 -20.98 -34.74 14.02
N GLY A 633 -21.67 -35.74 14.64
CA GLY A 633 -21.40 -36.16 16.01
C GLY A 633 -20.02 -36.80 16.20
N THR A 634 -19.35 -37.22 15.12
CA THR A 634 -18.01 -37.85 15.14
C THR A 634 -16.95 -37.02 14.45
N PHE A 635 -17.23 -35.74 14.15
CA PHE A 635 -16.30 -34.82 13.49
C PHE A 635 -15.23 -34.38 14.46
N THR A 636 -13.96 -34.74 14.19
CA THR A 636 -12.80 -34.48 15.07
C THR A 636 -11.83 -33.46 14.44
N ALA A 637 -10.89 -32.98 15.24
CA ALA A 637 -9.83 -32.11 14.74
C ALA A 637 -8.91 -32.83 13.72
N GLU A 638 -8.77 -34.16 13.82
CA GLU A 638 -7.96 -34.96 12.89
C GLU A 638 -8.62 -35.06 11.48
N ASP A 639 -9.93 -34.90 11.39
CA ASP A 639 -10.66 -34.85 10.12
C ASP A 639 -10.40 -33.55 9.33
N VAL A 640 -9.92 -32.49 9.98
CA VAL A 640 -9.72 -31.16 9.37
C VAL A 640 -8.40 -31.13 8.60
N PRO A 641 -8.39 -30.96 7.27
CA PRO A 641 -7.16 -30.90 6.50
C PRO A 641 -6.36 -29.64 6.85
N PRO A 642 -5.01 -29.71 6.85
CA PRO A 642 -4.16 -28.58 7.18
C PRO A 642 -4.42 -27.33 6.33
N GLU A 643 -4.84 -27.53 5.09
CA GLU A 643 -5.19 -26.45 4.15
C GLU A 643 -6.42 -25.63 4.61
N ALA A 644 -7.31 -26.22 5.42
CA ALA A 644 -8.45 -25.51 5.99
C ALA A 644 -8.04 -24.51 7.07
N LEU A 645 -6.85 -24.65 7.65
CA LEU A 645 -6.32 -23.77 8.69
C LEU A 645 -5.44 -22.62 8.12
N GLN A 646 -5.21 -22.61 6.79
CA GLN A 646 -4.33 -21.68 6.09
C GLN A 646 -5.12 -20.57 5.37
N ALA A 647 -6.26 -20.15 5.90
CA ALA A 647 -7.07 -19.05 5.37
C ALA A 647 -6.72 -17.73 6.10
N ARG A 648 -7.09 -16.58 5.49
CA ARG A 648 -6.97 -15.30 6.19
C ARG A 648 -7.89 -15.22 7.41
N TYR A 649 -9.09 -15.81 7.30
CA TYR A 649 -10.05 -15.96 8.40
C TYR A 649 -10.43 -17.44 8.54
N VAL A 650 -10.45 -17.96 9.75
CA VAL A 650 -10.93 -19.29 10.08
C VAL A 650 -12.11 -19.13 11.03
N LEU A 651 -13.30 -19.50 10.58
CA LEU A 651 -14.55 -19.47 11.35
C LEU A 651 -14.91 -20.89 11.79
N LEU A 652 -14.95 -21.12 13.08
CA LEU A 652 -15.56 -22.31 13.68
C LEU A 652 -17.04 -21.98 13.96
N SER A 653 -17.99 -22.69 13.31
CA SER A 653 -19.41 -22.41 13.42
C SER A 653 -20.22 -23.67 13.72
N GLY A 654 -21.26 -23.52 14.56
CA GLY A 654 -22.08 -24.62 15.00
C GLY A 654 -21.43 -25.48 16.10
N TYR A 655 -20.61 -24.88 16.95
CA TYR A 655 -19.77 -25.52 17.97
C TYR A 655 -20.50 -26.59 18.80
N PHE A 656 -21.70 -26.28 19.34
CA PHE A 656 -22.42 -27.21 20.19
C PHE A 656 -23.07 -28.41 19.47
N LEU A 657 -23.08 -28.41 18.13
CA LEU A 657 -23.52 -29.54 17.31
C LEU A 657 -22.37 -30.48 16.90
N LEU A 658 -21.17 -30.25 17.42
CA LEU A 658 -19.91 -30.96 17.07
C LEU A 658 -19.25 -31.51 18.35
N PRO A 659 -19.82 -32.47 19.06
CA PRO A 659 -19.37 -32.86 20.40
C PRO A 659 -17.88 -33.33 20.46
N GLU A 660 -17.35 -33.99 19.42
CA GLU A 660 -15.95 -34.44 19.37
C GLU A 660 -14.97 -33.32 18.95
N LEU A 661 -15.52 -32.15 18.56
CA LEU A 661 -14.74 -30.97 18.18
C LEU A 661 -14.82 -29.85 19.23
N GLN A 662 -15.35 -30.13 20.45
CA GLN A 662 -15.44 -29.15 21.54
C GLN A 662 -14.17 -29.10 22.38
N GLY A 663 -14.07 -28.11 23.25
CA GLY A 663 -13.01 -27.94 24.24
C GLY A 663 -11.61 -27.95 23.64
N ALA A 664 -10.78 -28.87 24.10
CA ALA A 664 -9.36 -28.98 23.71
C ALA A 664 -9.17 -29.24 22.20
N SER A 665 -10.11 -29.94 21.53
CA SER A 665 -10.08 -30.18 20.09
C SER A 665 -10.22 -28.86 19.32
N ALA A 666 -11.24 -28.06 19.63
CA ALA A 666 -11.43 -26.74 19.02
C ALA A 666 -10.25 -25.79 19.30
N ALA A 667 -9.80 -25.77 20.57
CA ALA A 667 -8.63 -24.97 20.96
C ALA A 667 -7.37 -25.33 20.17
N SER A 668 -7.16 -26.60 19.89
CA SER A 668 -6.02 -27.06 19.08
C SER A 668 -6.11 -26.55 17.64
N LEU A 669 -7.29 -26.64 17.02
CA LEU A 669 -7.51 -26.13 15.65
C LEU A 669 -7.33 -24.61 15.57
N LEU A 670 -7.95 -23.84 16.48
CA LEU A 670 -7.87 -22.39 16.48
C LEU A 670 -6.43 -21.93 16.71
N ARG A 671 -5.71 -22.56 17.62
CA ARG A 671 -4.27 -22.29 17.86
C ARG A 671 -3.42 -22.56 16.64
N GLU A 672 -3.68 -23.64 15.92
CA GLU A 672 -2.95 -23.98 14.71
C GLU A 672 -3.29 -22.99 13.56
N ALA A 673 -4.56 -22.59 13.45
CA ALA A 673 -4.97 -21.55 12.52
C ALA A 673 -4.26 -20.20 12.83
N GLN A 674 -4.18 -19.78 14.10
CA GLN A 674 -3.43 -18.60 14.52
C GLN A 674 -1.94 -18.70 14.22
N ARG A 675 -1.33 -19.88 14.45
CA ARG A 675 0.07 -20.13 14.07
C ARG A 675 0.30 -20.03 12.56
N SER A 676 -0.72 -20.39 11.78
CA SER A 676 -0.70 -20.21 10.33
C SER A 676 -0.96 -18.76 9.91
N GLY A 677 -1.20 -17.84 10.86
CA GLY A 677 -1.45 -16.41 10.64
C GLY A 677 -2.90 -16.06 10.32
N ALA A 678 -3.84 -16.97 10.55
CA ALA A 678 -5.26 -16.69 10.39
C ALA A 678 -5.80 -15.84 11.55
N THR A 679 -6.77 -14.98 11.26
CA THR A 679 -7.66 -14.40 12.27
C THR A 679 -8.76 -15.42 12.55
N THR A 680 -8.90 -15.83 13.80
CA THR A 680 -9.85 -16.85 14.22
C THR A 680 -11.17 -16.24 14.66
N ALA A 681 -12.29 -16.87 14.27
CA ALA A 681 -13.63 -16.46 14.65
C ALA A 681 -14.43 -17.67 15.15
N VAL A 682 -15.30 -17.45 16.12
CA VAL A 682 -16.19 -18.48 16.67
C VAL A 682 -17.64 -18.00 16.70
N ASP A 683 -18.52 -18.82 16.13
CA ASP A 683 -19.98 -18.73 16.25
C ASP A 683 -20.49 -19.97 16.99
N THR A 684 -20.83 -19.80 18.26
CA THR A 684 -21.06 -20.93 19.17
C THR A 684 -22.31 -21.71 18.87
N GLY A 685 -23.38 -21.04 18.50
CA GLY A 685 -24.73 -21.60 18.55
C GLY A 685 -25.22 -21.74 19.99
N HIS A 686 -26.31 -22.51 20.17
CA HIS A 686 -26.96 -22.72 21.47
C HIS A 686 -26.80 -24.19 21.92
N PRO A 687 -26.36 -24.45 23.16
CA PRO A 687 -26.16 -25.81 23.65
C PRO A 687 -27.52 -26.52 23.86
N ASP A 688 -27.55 -27.85 23.60
CA ASP A 688 -28.68 -28.66 23.92
C ASP A 688 -28.89 -28.71 25.45
N GLY A 689 -30.15 -28.50 25.91
CA GLY A 689 -30.47 -28.42 27.33
C GLY A 689 -30.16 -27.11 28.02
N GLY A 690 -29.61 -26.09 27.29
CA GLY A 690 -29.32 -24.74 27.79
C GLY A 690 -27.91 -24.56 28.35
N TRP A 691 -27.62 -23.35 28.79
CA TRP A 691 -26.29 -22.95 29.26
C TRP A 691 -26.03 -23.49 30.69
N SER A 692 -24.88 -24.16 30.86
CA SER A 692 -24.36 -24.61 32.16
C SER A 692 -23.03 -23.93 32.49
N ASP A 693 -22.62 -23.94 33.75
CA ASP A 693 -21.33 -23.41 34.15
C ASP A 693 -20.17 -24.21 33.52
N ASP A 694 -20.34 -25.55 33.40
CA ASP A 694 -19.34 -26.40 32.77
C ASP A 694 -19.10 -25.99 31.30
N PHE A 695 -20.12 -25.62 30.54
CA PHE A 695 -19.99 -25.15 29.16
C PHE A 695 -19.32 -23.76 29.10
N ARG A 696 -19.66 -22.87 30.01
CA ARG A 696 -19.06 -21.55 30.12
C ARG A 696 -17.55 -21.68 30.45
N ASP A 697 -17.23 -22.46 31.48
CA ASP A 697 -15.85 -22.70 31.91
C ASP A 697 -15.01 -23.32 30.79
N GLU A 698 -15.55 -24.32 30.07
CA GLU A 698 -14.86 -24.92 28.93
C GLU A 698 -14.53 -23.88 27.83
N LEU A 699 -15.50 -23.07 27.46
CA LEU A 699 -15.32 -22.04 26.43
C LEU A 699 -14.29 -20.99 26.87
N PHE A 700 -14.41 -20.45 28.07
CA PHE A 700 -13.52 -19.40 28.58
C PHE A 700 -12.10 -19.90 28.88
N GLU A 701 -11.94 -21.13 29.32
CA GLU A 701 -10.63 -21.67 29.66
C GLU A 701 -9.88 -22.25 28.46
N GLN A 702 -10.61 -22.83 27.48
CA GLN A 702 -9.96 -23.57 26.41
C GLN A 702 -10.11 -22.89 25.04
N VAL A 703 -11.28 -22.41 24.63
CA VAL A 703 -11.58 -22.02 23.26
C VAL A 703 -11.34 -20.51 23.02
N LEU A 704 -11.94 -19.68 23.87
CA LEU A 704 -11.91 -18.21 23.71
C LEU A 704 -10.50 -17.61 23.82
N PRO A 705 -9.52 -18.15 24.58
CA PRO A 705 -8.13 -17.68 24.56
C PRO A 705 -7.44 -17.80 23.20
N HIS A 706 -8.02 -18.57 22.25
CA HIS A 706 -7.52 -18.75 20.90
C HIS A 706 -8.48 -18.21 19.85
N THR A 707 -9.35 -17.27 20.23
CA THR A 707 -10.38 -16.67 19.39
C THR A 707 -10.16 -15.17 19.29
N ASP A 708 -10.00 -14.62 18.08
CA ASP A 708 -9.82 -13.18 17.86
C ASP A 708 -11.19 -12.46 17.71
N ILE A 709 -12.22 -13.17 17.22
CA ILE A 709 -13.58 -12.61 17.01
C ILE A 709 -14.62 -13.59 17.52
N VAL A 710 -15.54 -13.14 18.38
CA VAL A 710 -16.71 -13.93 18.81
C VAL A 710 -17.98 -13.33 18.21
N LEU A 711 -18.80 -14.17 17.58
CA LEU A 711 -19.97 -13.77 16.78
C LEU A 711 -21.30 -14.29 17.41
N PRO A 712 -21.67 -13.95 18.64
CA PRO A 712 -22.86 -14.46 19.29
C PRO A 712 -24.13 -13.75 18.80
N ASN A 713 -25.29 -14.41 18.89
CA ASN A 713 -26.56 -13.71 18.91
C ASN A 713 -26.90 -13.23 20.34
N GLU A 714 -28.00 -12.49 20.51
CA GLU A 714 -28.40 -11.94 21.81
C GLU A 714 -28.57 -13.01 22.88
N SER A 715 -29.22 -14.14 22.54
CA SER A 715 -29.47 -15.27 23.47
C SER A 715 -28.15 -15.96 23.85
N GLU A 716 -27.26 -16.17 22.90
CA GLU A 716 -25.93 -16.74 23.10
C GLU A 716 -25.06 -15.83 23.97
N LEU A 717 -25.08 -14.51 23.70
CA LEU A 717 -24.34 -13.51 24.48
C LEU A 717 -24.75 -13.51 25.96
N ARG A 718 -26.07 -13.50 26.23
CA ARG A 718 -26.60 -13.60 27.61
C ARG A 718 -26.25 -14.94 28.23
N GLY A 719 -26.37 -16.01 27.47
CA GLY A 719 -26.04 -17.35 27.95
C GLY A 719 -24.59 -17.55 28.31
N LEU A 720 -23.66 -17.00 27.53
CA LEU A 720 -22.21 -17.04 27.79
C LEU A 720 -21.81 -16.29 29.06
N THR A 721 -22.45 -15.15 29.34
CA THR A 721 -22.02 -14.26 30.43
C THR A 721 -22.90 -14.35 31.69
N ASP A 722 -24.09 -14.96 31.60
CA ASP A 722 -25.11 -14.97 32.63
C ASP A 722 -25.58 -13.53 33.01
N LEU A 723 -25.54 -12.60 32.05
CA LEU A 723 -25.94 -11.20 32.22
C LEU A 723 -27.19 -10.89 31.35
N GLU A 724 -28.13 -10.12 31.91
CA GLU A 724 -29.35 -9.76 31.20
C GLU A 724 -29.17 -8.55 30.27
N ASP A 725 -28.33 -7.60 30.64
CA ASP A 725 -28.05 -6.43 29.82
C ASP A 725 -27.05 -6.78 28.74
N VAL A 726 -27.40 -6.53 27.46
CA VAL A 726 -26.56 -6.91 26.31
C VAL A 726 -25.26 -6.12 26.17
N GLU A 727 -25.22 -4.87 26.66
CA GLU A 727 -24.01 -4.06 26.62
C GLU A 727 -23.00 -4.48 27.68
N ASP A 728 -23.53 -4.78 28.90
CA ASP A 728 -22.73 -5.31 30.02
C ASP A 728 -22.23 -6.72 29.68
N ALA A 729 -23.06 -7.55 29.06
CA ALA A 729 -22.70 -8.89 28.58
C ALA A 729 -21.60 -8.84 27.50
N ALA A 730 -21.70 -7.91 26.56
CA ALA A 730 -20.67 -7.76 25.53
C ALA A 730 -19.31 -7.29 26.09
N ARG A 731 -19.32 -6.37 27.06
CA ARG A 731 -18.10 -5.94 27.77
C ARG A 731 -17.48 -7.05 28.60
N ASP A 732 -18.30 -7.80 29.37
CA ASP A 732 -17.80 -8.92 30.15
C ASP A 732 -17.16 -9.98 29.26
N LEU A 733 -17.83 -10.35 28.17
CA LEU A 733 -17.31 -11.33 27.21
C LEU A 733 -16.00 -10.84 26.57
N ALA A 734 -15.92 -9.57 26.11
CA ALA A 734 -14.72 -9.01 25.48
C ALA A 734 -13.54 -8.93 26.45
N VAL A 735 -13.78 -8.48 27.69
CA VAL A 735 -12.73 -8.38 28.71
C VAL A 735 -12.21 -9.77 29.11
N ARG A 736 -13.09 -10.75 29.31
CA ARG A 736 -12.70 -12.10 29.73
C ARG A 736 -12.03 -12.92 28.65
N SER A 737 -12.48 -12.77 27.40
CA SER A 737 -11.92 -13.51 26.26
C SER A 737 -10.70 -12.82 25.62
N GLY A 738 -10.58 -11.50 25.72
CA GLY A 738 -9.64 -10.69 24.96
C GLY A 738 -9.97 -10.57 23.46
N ALA A 739 -11.15 -11.07 23.03
CA ALA A 739 -11.60 -11.09 21.64
C ALA A 739 -12.49 -9.89 21.30
N LEU A 740 -12.56 -9.56 20.02
CA LEU A 740 -13.56 -8.64 19.50
C LEU A 740 -14.94 -9.32 19.53
N VAL A 741 -15.89 -8.79 20.29
CA VAL A 741 -17.27 -9.30 20.35
C VAL A 741 -18.13 -8.57 19.32
N VAL A 742 -18.80 -9.32 18.46
CA VAL A 742 -19.70 -8.80 17.41
C VAL A 742 -21.06 -9.49 17.55
N ALA A 743 -21.95 -8.89 18.33
CA ALA A 743 -23.22 -9.48 18.68
C ALA A 743 -24.33 -9.10 17.68
N LYS A 744 -25.11 -10.12 17.31
CA LYS A 744 -26.30 -10.03 16.43
C LYS A 744 -27.54 -9.83 17.30
N LEU A 745 -28.19 -8.65 17.23
CA LEU A 745 -29.32 -8.27 18.07
C LEU A 745 -30.68 -8.34 17.33
N GLY A 746 -30.77 -9.09 16.26
CA GLY A 746 -32.00 -9.25 15.47
C GLY A 746 -32.53 -7.91 14.95
N ALA A 747 -33.78 -7.59 15.28
CA ALA A 747 -34.43 -6.33 14.87
C ALA A 747 -33.79 -5.08 15.49
N GLU A 748 -33.02 -5.22 16.57
CA GLU A 748 -32.29 -4.13 17.21
C GLU A 748 -30.94 -3.84 16.52
N GLY A 749 -30.51 -4.67 15.58
CA GLY A 749 -29.31 -4.47 14.78
C GLY A 749 -28.11 -5.26 15.23
N GLY A 750 -27.01 -4.61 15.53
CA GLY A 750 -25.78 -5.26 15.96
C GLY A 750 -24.95 -4.40 16.92
N LEU A 751 -24.04 -5.06 17.63
CA LEU A 751 -23.20 -4.43 18.64
C LEU A 751 -21.77 -4.97 18.52
N LEU A 752 -20.79 -4.07 18.60
CA LEU A 752 -19.36 -4.38 18.58
C LEU A 752 -18.73 -3.87 19.88
N CYS A 753 -17.92 -4.72 20.53
CA CYS A 753 -17.19 -4.37 21.75
C CYS A 753 -15.79 -5.01 21.73
N ASP A 754 -14.74 -4.20 22.01
CA ASP A 754 -13.35 -4.64 22.14
C ASP A 754 -12.87 -4.68 23.60
N GLY A 755 -13.80 -4.48 24.54
CA GLY A 755 -13.50 -4.39 25.97
C GLY A 755 -13.41 -2.95 26.48
N GLU A 756 -13.02 -2.00 25.67
CA GLU A 756 -12.94 -0.57 26.03
C GLU A 756 -14.07 0.23 25.36
N GLU A 757 -14.21 0.08 24.04
CA GLU A 757 -15.22 0.80 23.27
C GLU A 757 -16.39 -0.10 22.88
N LEU A 758 -17.57 0.47 22.90
CA LEU A 758 -18.80 -0.19 22.50
C LEU A 758 -19.45 0.64 21.39
N HIS A 759 -19.79 -0.05 20.28
CA HIS A 759 -20.44 0.57 19.13
C HIS A 759 -21.71 -0.21 18.76
N ARG A 760 -22.85 0.48 18.71
CA ARG A 760 -24.14 -0.09 18.36
C ARG A 760 -24.65 0.45 17.04
N VAL A 761 -25.16 -0.44 16.19
CA VAL A 761 -25.76 -0.12 14.89
C VAL A 761 -27.19 -0.61 14.90
N THR A 762 -28.14 0.28 14.65
CA THR A 762 -29.57 -0.06 14.60
C THR A 762 -29.94 -0.65 13.22
N ALA A 763 -30.70 -1.73 13.20
CA ALA A 763 -31.19 -2.31 11.96
C ALA A 763 -32.25 -1.39 11.29
N PRO A 764 -32.23 -1.25 9.95
CA PRO A 764 -33.31 -0.60 9.24
C PRO A 764 -34.62 -1.41 9.37
N GLU A 765 -35.76 -0.72 9.46
CA GLU A 765 -37.07 -1.37 9.46
C GLU A 765 -37.33 -2.04 8.10
N VAL A 766 -37.58 -3.36 8.13
CA VAL A 766 -37.87 -4.16 6.94
C VAL A 766 -39.06 -5.08 7.21
N LYS A 767 -39.77 -5.45 6.17
CA LYS A 767 -40.82 -6.48 6.27
C LYS A 767 -40.15 -7.86 6.22
N VAL A 768 -40.06 -8.52 7.36
CA VAL A 768 -39.47 -9.87 7.48
C VAL A 768 -40.30 -10.89 6.72
N ARG A 769 -39.65 -11.68 5.88
CA ARG A 769 -40.23 -12.85 5.18
C ARG A 769 -39.73 -14.16 5.75
N ASP A 770 -38.39 -14.28 5.90
CA ASP A 770 -37.74 -15.47 6.43
C ASP A 770 -36.45 -15.09 7.14
N THR A 771 -36.25 -15.52 8.38
CA THR A 771 -35.06 -15.24 9.19
C THR A 771 -34.00 -16.34 9.12
N THR A 772 -34.26 -17.46 8.41
CA THR A 772 -33.36 -18.61 8.34
C THR A 772 -32.02 -18.21 7.69
N GLY A 773 -30.90 -18.52 8.35
CA GLY A 773 -29.55 -18.22 7.85
C GLY A 773 -29.19 -16.73 7.85
N ALA A 774 -29.98 -15.85 8.50
CA ALA A 774 -29.66 -14.42 8.58
C ALA A 774 -28.42 -14.17 9.43
N GLY A 775 -28.23 -14.91 10.52
CA GLY A 775 -27.03 -14.85 11.36
C GLY A 775 -25.78 -15.32 10.62
N ASP A 776 -25.90 -16.41 9.86
CA ASP A 776 -24.77 -16.94 9.07
C ASP A 776 -24.41 -15.99 7.91
N GLY A 777 -25.44 -15.37 7.30
CA GLY A 777 -25.26 -14.31 6.32
C GLY A 777 -24.58 -13.07 6.91
N PHE A 778 -24.96 -12.66 8.11
CA PHE A 778 -24.30 -11.57 8.84
C PHE A 778 -22.82 -11.89 9.08
N ASN A 779 -22.49 -13.11 9.57
CA ASN A 779 -21.12 -13.55 9.82
C ASN A 779 -20.29 -13.50 8.51
N ALA A 780 -20.85 -13.97 7.40
CA ALA A 780 -20.19 -13.96 6.10
C ALA A 780 -19.92 -12.53 5.60
N VAL A 781 -20.89 -11.61 5.69
CA VAL A 781 -20.75 -10.20 5.27
C VAL A 781 -19.76 -9.47 6.15
N PHE A 782 -19.80 -9.69 7.47
CA PHE A 782 -18.86 -9.04 8.40
C PHE A 782 -17.40 -9.43 8.10
N LEU A 783 -17.14 -10.74 7.94
CA LEU A 783 -15.80 -11.24 7.63
C LEU A 783 -15.35 -10.84 6.21
N GLU A 784 -16.28 -10.76 5.26
CA GLU A 784 -16.03 -10.25 3.93
C GLU A 784 -15.60 -8.77 3.95
N ALA A 785 -16.34 -7.93 4.66
CA ALA A 785 -16.01 -6.51 4.79
C ALA A 785 -14.62 -6.28 5.45
N LEU A 786 -14.29 -7.07 6.49
CA LEU A 786 -12.95 -7.08 7.08
C LEU A 786 -11.89 -7.52 6.07
N SER A 787 -12.22 -8.49 5.20
CA SER A 787 -11.26 -8.99 4.19
C SER A 787 -10.90 -7.93 3.15
N ARG A 788 -11.78 -6.99 2.88
CA ARG A 788 -11.55 -5.81 2.04
C ARG A 788 -10.79 -4.68 2.75
N GLY A 789 -10.45 -4.85 4.04
CA GLY A 789 -9.73 -3.85 4.82
C GLY A 789 -10.62 -2.78 5.47
N MET A 790 -11.94 -2.99 5.53
CA MET A 790 -12.82 -2.10 6.27
C MET A 790 -12.54 -2.20 7.77
N ARG A 791 -12.71 -1.09 8.49
CA ARG A 791 -12.63 -1.10 9.95
C ARG A 791 -13.82 -1.88 10.53
N ALA A 792 -13.62 -2.51 11.69
CA ALA A 792 -14.65 -3.36 12.32
C ALA A 792 -16.01 -2.65 12.49
N ARG A 793 -16.03 -1.34 12.76
CA ARG A 793 -17.25 -0.52 12.85
C ARG A 793 -18.00 -0.44 11.52
N GLU A 794 -17.27 -0.16 10.43
CA GLU A 794 -17.83 -0.07 9.08
C GLU A 794 -18.30 -1.46 8.59
N ALA A 795 -17.56 -2.52 8.96
CA ALA A 795 -17.95 -3.89 8.69
C ALA A 795 -19.25 -4.28 9.42
N LEU A 796 -19.41 -3.83 10.68
CA LEU A 796 -20.67 -4.02 11.43
C LEU A 796 -21.85 -3.32 10.74
N GLU A 797 -21.71 -2.06 10.34
CA GLU A 797 -22.74 -1.30 9.62
C GLU A 797 -23.17 -2.02 8.34
N THR A 798 -22.20 -2.51 7.57
CA THR A 798 -22.42 -3.26 6.33
C THR A 798 -23.14 -4.59 6.61
N ALA A 799 -22.73 -5.32 7.63
CA ALA A 799 -23.33 -6.60 8.01
C ALA A 799 -24.79 -6.43 8.49
N VAL A 800 -25.07 -5.43 9.33
CA VAL A 800 -26.44 -5.12 9.80
C VAL A 800 -27.32 -4.74 8.62
N ALA A 801 -26.87 -3.83 7.75
CA ALA A 801 -27.65 -3.37 6.60
C ALA A 801 -27.97 -4.53 5.63
N THR A 802 -26.98 -5.36 5.30
CA THR A 802 -27.14 -6.49 4.38
C THR A 802 -27.99 -7.59 5.00
N ALA A 803 -27.79 -7.99 6.26
CA ALA A 803 -28.61 -8.98 6.93
C ALA A 803 -30.09 -8.55 6.99
N SER A 804 -30.35 -7.26 7.24
CA SER A 804 -31.71 -6.71 7.22
C SER A 804 -32.36 -6.81 5.82
N GLN A 805 -31.61 -6.65 4.75
CA GLN A 805 -32.12 -6.86 3.40
C GLN A 805 -32.40 -8.35 3.12
N LEU A 806 -31.50 -9.24 3.56
CA LEU A 806 -31.65 -10.70 3.34
C LEU A 806 -32.90 -11.26 3.98
N VAL A 807 -33.31 -10.84 5.18
CA VAL A 807 -34.55 -11.32 5.84
C VAL A 807 -35.81 -10.83 5.16
N ALA A 808 -35.74 -9.83 4.30
CA ALA A 808 -36.86 -9.31 3.52
C ALA A 808 -37.05 -9.99 2.16
N LEU A 809 -36.10 -10.84 1.74
CA LEU A 809 -36.08 -11.50 0.43
C LEU A 809 -36.40 -12.98 0.53
N ASP A 810 -36.95 -13.54 -0.57
CA ASP A 810 -37.09 -14.99 -0.73
C ASP A 810 -35.73 -15.66 -0.97
N PRO A 811 -35.54 -16.95 -0.70
CA PRO A 811 -34.24 -17.63 -0.82
C PRO A 811 -33.54 -17.42 -2.18
N GLN A 812 -34.27 -17.47 -3.29
CA GLN A 812 -33.72 -17.25 -4.63
C GLN A 812 -33.31 -15.78 -4.86
N GLU A 813 -34.09 -14.84 -4.32
CA GLU A 813 -33.80 -13.41 -4.38
C GLU A 813 -32.54 -13.05 -3.56
N ARG A 814 -32.35 -13.75 -2.40
CA ARG A 814 -31.14 -13.61 -1.55
C ARG A 814 -29.85 -13.93 -2.31
N ASP A 815 -29.85 -15.02 -3.05
CA ASP A 815 -28.70 -15.47 -3.83
C ASP A 815 -28.34 -14.45 -4.92
N GLN A 816 -29.34 -13.90 -5.61
CA GLN A 816 -29.12 -12.85 -6.61
C GLN A 816 -28.63 -11.55 -5.97
N HIS A 817 -29.18 -11.18 -4.82
CA HIS A 817 -28.79 -9.98 -4.09
C HIS A 817 -27.34 -10.04 -3.64
N LEU A 818 -26.89 -11.13 -3.00
CA LEU A 818 -25.50 -11.31 -2.56
C LEU A 818 -24.51 -11.27 -3.74
N ARG A 819 -24.87 -11.92 -4.87
CA ARG A 819 -24.06 -11.85 -6.08
C ARG A 819 -23.98 -10.44 -6.68
N SER A 820 -25.00 -9.60 -6.50
CA SER A 820 -24.98 -8.21 -6.96
C SER A 820 -24.08 -7.30 -6.11
N LEU A 821 -23.72 -7.74 -4.91
CA LEU A 821 -22.80 -7.05 -3.99
C LEU A 821 -21.33 -7.40 -4.24
N ARG A 822 -21.03 -8.31 -5.19
CA ARG A 822 -19.65 -8.57 -5.63
C ARG A 822 -19.05 -7.28 -6.18
N GLY A 823 -18.11 -6.68 -5.48
CA GLY A 823 -17.45 -5.44 -5.83
C GLY A 823 -16.24 -5.63 -6.74
#